data_cd49bd94b25e8ad1784969665eb76cb0
#
_entry.id   cd49bd94b25e8ad1784969665eb76cb0
#
_cell.length_a   1.000
_cell.length_b   1.000
_cell.length_c   1.000
_cell.angle_alpha   90.00
_cell.angle_beta   90.00
_cell.angle_gamma   90.00
#
_symmetry.space_group_name_H-M   'P 1'
#
loop_
_entity.id
_entity.type
_entity.pdbx_description
1 polymer ?
#
loop_
_entity_poly.entity_id
_entity_poly.type
_entity_poly.pdbx_seq_one_letter_code
_entity_poly.pdbx_strand_id
1 'polypeptide(L)'
;MTNRVSHAAGLRRGLMACCAIAVLGAAAPALARQASTPAVAFTLPTQPLELALPAFAKQADVQVLYASNLVKGKRANAVVGTRAPAEALRDLLAGSGLKATLTGPRTFLISVEENPVVAELEEVVVTAQKRSARIENVPIAVTVVEGGDAQRRGITNVVDLVDQVAGVSVNYAFGGTNYGLISIRGIGGADDYKPNGNPSVAMHVDGVYQTSNAYLGMPLFDLDRIEVLKGPQGTLYGRNTTAGVINAITRGPGEVLEGSGRVEYGSYDYTEMEASVGGPVSENLGVRLSVLAQNGGGFMTGAGAGLLAGFRPSVRGVVQTQVPALVDPGRREGFGDKDLFAGRATFDFKMAPESDLVVKLFGSRDRGDTRQYDRISRAQDATVANAGENDDPYEFYSVGYPTQRIDIYGGSATLSHKVRENLNFTAVGGWQGSKRSVQGNGDGSPYPASYFDANEKLSQSSLELRLADDTGGKLDWIAGAFYVTDDVKFDTNWISYSALTNYDNLHRQKRKSFALFGQVDYRLIDRLQVSAGLRYTRDNANYVGRNVDRNPWGISTFTTTFATTNPFSWDEKFEDDNVSGRLTVKYDVTSNLNVFVSGGTGYRGGGFDGTSIFTVAETKPFASETVRAYEAGLRWTTPRLRLSLDAFDYRFSELQATTRLANDTNGRANVGKASSKGIEVALSAQLLRTQRQGLTFDVNAAWLNTEILSFSSNRVADVLQTVGDPLPGAPDVSATASLNHSVTLKDGWSLRSRLGVTHHGEESNRLNAAPGNTAKAYTLVNARVDLATPSNWTLYAYGRNITDKVYFPELNGAARLVGAPATYGIGARFDF
;
A
#
# COMPACT_ATOMS: atom_id res chain seq x y z
N MET A 1 19.03 9.10 37.49
CA MET A 1 17.82 8.44 38.06
C MET A 1 16.58 8.70 37.22
N THR A 2 16.61 8.53 35.90
CA THR A 2 15.49 8.87 34.99
C THR A 2 15.17 7.80 33.93
N ASN A 3 15.78 6.60 33.98
CA ASN A 3 15.63 5.54 33.00
C ASN A 3 14.63 4.42 33.35
N ARG A 4 13.73 4.61 34.34
CA ARG A 4 12.76 3.55 34.73
C ARG A 4 11.30 3.82 34.35
N VAL A 5 10.98 4.95 33.71
CA VAL A 5 9.57 5.32 33.45
C VAL A 5 9.09 4.86 32.06
N SER A 6 9.99 4.70 31.09
CA SER A 6 9.59 4.27 29.72
C SER A 6 9.24 2.80 29.60
N HIS A 7 9.93 1.92 30.37
CA HIS A 7 9.66 0.46 30.34
C HIS A 7 8.30 0.07 30.95
N ALA A 8 7.80 0.84 31.95
CA ALA A 8 6.51 0.55 32.58
C ALA A 8 5.30 0.92 31.71
N ALA A 9 5.43 1.89 30.80
CA ALA A 9 4.34 2.27 29.89
C ALA A 9 4.21 1.28 28.72
N GLY A 10 5.30 0.76 28.19
CA GLY A 10 5.32 -0.29 27.18
C GLY A 10 4.74 -1.62 27.69
N LEU A 11 5.11 -2.02 28.90
CA LEU A 11 4.59 -3.26 29.51
C LEU A 11 3.07 -3.17 29.81
N ARG A 12 2.55 -2.01 30.23
CA ARG A 12 1.11 -1.84 30.49
C ARG A 12 0.28 -1.85 29.21
N ARG A 13 0.81 -1.35 28.08
CA ARG A 13 0.14 -1.39 26.77
C ARG A 13 0.18 -2.77 26.14
N GLY A 14 1.31 -3.49 26.25
CA GLY A 14 1.43 -4.90 25.88
C GLY A 14 0.48 -5.81 26.69
N LEU A 15 0.27 -5.54 27.97
CA LEU A 15 -0.68 -6.30 28.80
C LEU A 15 -2.15 -6.07 28.39
N MET A 16 -2.54 -4.87 27.95
CA MET A 16 -3.92 -4.64 27.47
C MET A 16 -4.18 -5.33 26.13
N ALA A 17 -3.18 -5.40 25.24
CA ALA A 17 -3.27 -6.19 24.01
C ALA A 17 -3.31 -7.70 24.32
N CYS A 18 -2.54 -8.17 25.27
CA CYS A 18 -2.60 -9.55 25.78
C CYS A 18 -3.97 -9.88 26.43
N CYS A 19 -4.62 -8.94 27.11
CA CYS A 19 -5.98 -9.15 27.64
C CYS A 19 -7.03 -9.27 26.54
N ALA A 20 -6.90 -8.51 25.42
CA ALA A 20 -7.81 -8.67 24.27
C ALA A 20 -7.61 -10.02 23.57
N ILE A 21 -6.36 -10.48 23.46
CA ILE A 21 -6.04 -11.82 22.92
C ILE A 21 -6.41 -12.92 23.93
N ALA A 22 -6.28 -12.67 25.23
CA ALA A 22 -6.69 -13.63 26.26
C ALA A 22 -8.21 -13.81 26.31
N VAL A 23 -9.01 -12.79 25.97
CA VAL A 23 -10.47 -12.92 25.86
C VAL A 23 -10.86 -13.68 24.59
N LEU A 24 -10.16 -13.49 23.48
CA LEU A 24 -10.32 -14.29 22.25
C LEU A 24 -9.72 -15.70 22.42
N GLY A 25 -8.61 -15.84 23.11
CA GLY A 25 -7.98 -17.12 23.42
C GLY A 25 -8.67 -17.91 24.56
N ALA A 26 -9.43 -17.25 25.46
CA ALA A 26 -10.20 -17.93 26.49
C ALA A 26 -11.55 -18.47 25.96
N ALA A 27 -12.06 -17.93 24.85
CA ALA A 27 -13.23 -18.52 24.17
C ALA A 27 -12.83 -19.75 23.33
N ALA A 28 -11.60 -19.82 22.80
CA ALA A 28 -11.14 -20.95 22.02
C ALA A 28 -10.92 -22.27 22.85
N PRO A 29 -10.34 -22.25 24.07
CA PRO A 29 -10.20 -23.50 24.84
C PRO A 29 -11.52 -24.07 25.39
N ALA A 30 -12.56 -23.24 25.51
CA ALA A 30 -13.87 -23.74 25.93
C ALA A 30 -14.58 -24.54 24.83
N LEU A 31 -14.27 -24.26 23.55
CA LEU A 31 -14.73 -25.05 22.39
C LEU A 31 -13.78 -26.22 22.06
N ALA A 32 -12.51 -26.15 22.47
CA ALA A 32 -11.49 -27.20 22.23
C ALA A 32 -11.40 -28.26 23.30
N ARG A 33 -12.29 -28.26 24.29
CA ARG A 33 -12.49 -29.46 25.09
C ARG A 33 -13.24 -30.44 24.20
N GLN A 34 -12.49 -31.19 23.38
CA GLN A 34 -12.94 -32.39 22.72
C GLN A 34 -13.65 -33.24 23.75
N ALA A 35 -14.97 -33.21 23.72
CA ALA A 35 -15.73 -34.34 24.26
C ALA A 35 -15.25 -35.53 23.45
N SER A 36 -14.42 -36.40 24.03
CA SER A 36 -14.03 -37.68 23.43
C SER A 36 -15.32 -38.38 23.14
N THR A 37 -15.76 -38.36 21.87
CA THR A 37 -16.92 -39.16 21.43
C THR A 37 -16.56 -40.58 21.74
N PRO A 38 -17.40 -41.31 22.49
CA PRO A 38 -17.09 -42.68 22.88
C PRO A 38 -16.85 -43.54 21.62
N ALA A 39 -15.91 -44.46 21.72
CA ALA A 39 -15.61 -45.36 20.64
C ALA A 39 -16.86 -46.18 20.28
N VAL A 40 -17.16 -46.27 18.99
CA VAL A 40 -18.36 -46.94 18.43
C VAL A 40 -17.91 -48.14 17.59
N ALA A 41 -18.66 -49.20 17.61
CA ALA A 41 -18.42 -50.37 16.76
C ALA A 41 -18.92 -50.09 15.34
N PHE A 42 -18.02 -50.11 14.39
CA PHE A 42 -18.31 -49.91 12.96
C PHE A 42 -18.29 -51.22 12.21
N THR A 43 -19.21 -51.37 11.25
CA THR A 43 -19.26 -52.46 10.28
C THR A 43 -19.61 -51.87 8.91
N LEU A 44 -18.63 -51.21 8.29
CA LEU A 44 -18.79 -50.56 7.02
C LEU A 44 -17.93 -51.26 5.96
N PRO A 45 -18.53 -51.90 4.95
CA PRO A 45 -17.81 -52.53 3.86
C PRO A 45 -17.29 -51.46 2.88
N THR A 46 -16.35 -51.83 2.00
CA THR A 46 -15.95 -51.01 0.86
C THR A 46 -17.14 -50.83 -0.08
N GLN A 47 -17.59 -49.59 -0.25
CA GLN A 47 -18.77 -49.24 -1.05
C GLN A 47 -18.63 -47.79 -1.60
N PRO A 48 -19.52 -47.35 -2.52
CA PRO A 48 -19.53 -45.93 -2.93
C PRO A 48 -19.65 -44.99 -1.74
N LEU A 49 -18.89 -43.84 -1.74
CA LEU A 49 -18.92 -42.89 -0.64
C LEU A 49 -20.32 -42.28 -0.41
N GLU A 50 -21.12 -42.17 -1.44
CA GLU A 50 -22.53 -41.74 -1.37
C GLU A 50 -23.38 -42.61 -0.45
N LEU A 51 -23.05 -43.90 -0.34
CA LEU A 51 -23.72 -44.88 0.54
C LEU A 51 -22.98 -45.01 1.88
N ALA A 52 -21.68 -44.92 1.88
CA ALA A 52 -20.84 -45.10 3.07
C ALA A 52 -21.00 -43.96 4.10
N LEU A 53 -21.09 -42.71 3.67
CA LEU A 53 -21.19 -41.57 4.58
C LEU A 53 -22.51 -41.54 5.37
N PRO A 54 -23.70 -41.78 4.77
CA PRO A 54 -24.94 -41.90 5.53
C PRO A 54 -24.94 -43.10 6.49
N ALA A 55 -24.35 -44.24 6.07
CA ALA A 55 -24.22 -45.41 6.93
C ALA A 55 -23.28 -45.15 8.12
N PHE A 56 -22.17 -44.48 7.89
CA PHE A 56 -21.25 -44.02 8.95
C PHE A 56 -21.96 -43.07 9.93
N ALA A 57 -22.64 -42.03 9.41
CA ALA A 57 -23.36 -41.04 10.20
C ALA A 57 -24.36 -41.68 11.15
N LYS A 58 -25.09 -42.73 10.65
CA LYS A 58 -26.06 -43.50 11.43
C LYS A 58 -25.39 -44.37 12.50
N GLN A 59 -24.25 -45.03 12.18
CA GLN A 59 -23.58 -45.91 13.16
C GLN A 59 -22.87 -45.08 14.26
N ALA A 60 -22.31 -43.93 13.90
CA ALA A 60 -21.60 -43.05 14.81
C ALA A 60 -22.52 -42.08 15.59
N ASP A 61 -23.80 -42.01 15.23
CA ASP A 61 -24.77 -41.00 15.73
C ASP A 61 -24.24 -39.58 15.62
N VAL A 62 -23.74 -39.18 14.40
CA VAL A 62 -23.17 -37.88 14.07
C VAL A 62 -23.80 -37.35 12.78
N GLN A 63 -23.67 -36.05 12.57
CA GLN A 63 -23.99 -35.41 11.30
C GLN A 63 -22.75 -35.36 10.40
N VAL A 64 -22.91 -35.63 9.11
CA VAL A 64 -21.85 -35.52 8.10
C VAL A 64 -22.37 -34.63 6.99
N LEU A 65 -21.76 -33.46 6.85
CA LEU A 65 -22.09 -32.46 5.85
C LEU A 65 -21.12 -32.58 4.66
N TYR A 66 -21.65 -32.64 3.46
CA TYR A 66 -20.84 -32.67 2.22
C TYR A 66 -21.65 -32.22 1.01
N ALA A 67 -20.97 -31.63 0.03
CA ALA A 67 -21.56 -31.34 -1.27
C ALA A 67 -21.63 -32.65 -2.10
N SER A 68 -22.79 -32.98 -2.69
CA SER A 68 -23.01 -34.24 -3.40
C SER A 68 -22.04 -34.50 -4.55
N ASN A 69 -21.54 -33.43 -5.22
CA ASN A 69 -20.54 -33.51 -6.28
C ASN A 69 -19.16 -33.97 -5.79
N LEU A 70 -18.80 -33.77 -4.52
CA LEU A 70 -17.50 -34.16 -3.96
C LEU A 70 -17.37 -35.68 -3.79
N VAL A 71 -18.46 -36.36 -3.51
CA VAL A 71 -18.47 -37.79 -3.19
C VAL A 71 -18.85 -38.66 -4.38
N LYS A 72 -19.42 -38.09 -5.42
CA LYS A 72 -19.89 -38.77 -6.61
C LYS A 72 -18.76 -39.53 -7.32
N GLY A 73 -18.99 -40.87 -7.53
CA GLY A 73 -18.01 -41.73 -8.20
C GLY A 73 -16.80 -42.14 -7.34
N LYS A 74 -16.71 -41.72 -6.08
CA LYS A 74 -15.65 -42.13 -5.15
C LYS A 74 -16.04 -43.33 -4.32
N ARG A 75 -15.05 -44.12 -3.86
CA ARG A 75 -15.28 -45.33 -3.02
C ARG A 75 -14.70 -45.12 -1.63
N ALA A 76 -15.40 -45.61 -0.63
CA ALA A 76 -14.98 -45.68 0.75
C ALA A 76 -14.17 -46.96 1.01
N ASN A 77 -13.20 -46.88 1.92
CA ASN A 77 -12.57 -48.08 2.45
C ASN A 77 -13.45 -48.76 3.47
N ALA A 78 -13.19 -50.06 3.69
CA ALA A 78 -13.86 -50.79 4.76
C ALA A 78 -13.40 -50.30 6.14
N VAL A 79 -14.34 -50.11 7.05
CA VAL A 79 -14.05 -49.77 8.46
C VAL A 79 -14.79 -50.75 9.34
N VAL A 80 -14.05 -51.62 10.04
CA VAL A 80 -14.59 -52.66 10.93
C VAL A 80 -13.90 -52.58 12.30
N GLY A 81 -14.66 -52.69 13.37
CA GLY A 81 -14.16 -52.68 14.75
C GLY A 81 -14.53 -51.41 15.53
N THR A 82 -14.18 -51.40 16.80
CA THR A 82 -14.50 -50.31 17.72
C THR A 82 -13.44 -49.22 17.61
N ARG A 83 -13.86 -48.00 17.21
CA ARG A 83 -12.99 -46.84 16.98
C ARG A 83 -13.68 -45.53 17.38
N ALA A 84 -12.92 -44.49 17.60
CA ALA A 84 -13.46 -43.15 17.72
C ALA A 84 -14.04 -42.68 16.35
N PRO A 85 -15.21 -42.02 16.29
CA PRO A 85 -15.84 -41.60 15.05
C PRO A 85 -14.92 -40.80 14.11
N ALA A 86 -14.06 -39.93 14.64
CA ALA A 86 -13.13 -39.15 13.84
C ALA A 86 -12.03 -40.03 13.17
N GLU A 87 -11.56 -41.07 13.85
CA GLU A 87 -10.60 -42.02 13.30
C GLU A 87 -11.24 -42.89 12.23
N ALA A 88 -12.44 -43.44 12.54
CA ALA A 88 -13.20 -44.24 11.62
C ALA A 88 -13.54 -43.51 10.32
N LEU A 89 -13.88 -42.21 10.40
CA LEU A 89 -14.17 -41.41 9.23
C LEU A 89 -12.91 -41.10 8.42
N ARG A 90 -11.77 -40.86 9.08
CA ARG A 90 -10.48 -40.71 8.41
C ARG A 90 -10.08 -41.94 7.61
N ASP A 91 -10.22 -43.14 8.21
CA ASP A 91 -9.92 -44.41 7.55
C ASP A 91 -10.88 -44.70 6.38
N LEU A 92 -12.14 -44.35 6.54
CA LEU A 92 -13.18 -44.49 5.51
C LEU A 92 -12.87 -43.62 4.28
N LEU A 93 -12.34 -42.42 4.49
CA LEU A 93 -11.99 -41.48 3.43
C LEU A 93 -10.58 -41.65 2.87
N ALA A 94 -9.72 -42.47 3.49
CA ALA A 94 -8.31 -42.57 3.07
C ALA A 94 -8.17 -42.94 1.59
N GLY A 95 -7.36 -42.17 0.84
CA GLY A 95 -7.16 -42.36 -0.59
C GLY A 95 -8.29 -41.81 -1.48
N SER A 96 -9.35 -41.23 -0.93
CA SER A 96 -10.43 -40.60 -1.72
C SER A 96 -10.11 -39.13 -2.13
N GLY A 97 -9.04 -38.52 -1.58
CA GLY A 97 -8.75 -37.10 -1.72
C GLY A 97 -9.71 -36.18 -0.96
N LEU A 98 -10.41 -36.75 0.05
CA LEU A 98 -11.32 -36.02 0.92
C LEU A 98 -10.85 -36.10 2.38
N LYS A 99 -11.02 -35.01 3.13
CA LYS A 99 -10.79 -34.94 4.58
C LYS A 99 -12.10 -34.65 5.32
N ALA A 100 -12.16 -35.09 6.56
CA ALA A 100 -13.25 -34.78 7.48
C ALA A 100 -12.74 -33.81 8.55
N THR A 101 -13.41 -32.68 8.75
CA THR A 101 -13.14 -31.71 9.80
C THR A 101 -14.30 -31.66 10.77
N LEU A 102 -14.04 -31.74 12.07
CA LEU A 102 -15.07 -31.62 13.10
C LEU A 102 -15.45 -30.14 13.25
N THR A 103 -16.66 -29.76 12.85
CA THR A 103 -17.17 -28.38 12.87
C THR A 103 -18.15 -28.10 14.01
N GLY A 104 -18.52 -29.13 14.76
CA GLY A 104 -19.41 -29.04 15.91
C GLY A 104 -19.28 -30.28 16.82
N PRO A 105 -19.92 -30.31 17.99
CA PRO A 105 -19.77 -31.43 18.94
C PRO A 105 -20.01 -32.82 18.38
N ARG A 106 -20.81 -32.94 17.32
CA ARG A 106 -21.18 -34.19 16.64
C ARG A 106 -21.35 -33.99 15.12
N THR A 107 -20.70 -32.97 14.54
CA THR A 107 -20.87 -32.61 13.12
C THR A 107 -19.52 -32.64 12.42
N PHE A 108 -19.41 -33.43 11.35
CA PHE A 108 -18.24 -33.49 10.46
C PHE A 108 -18.56 -32.84 9.12
N LEU A 109 -17.65 -31.98 8.65
CA LEU A 109 -17.66 -31.44 7.30
C LEU A 109 -16.65 -32.19 6.44
N ILE A 110 -17.12 -32.76 5.31
CA ILE A 110 -16.24 -33.34 4.30
C ILE A 110 -15.87 -32.29 3.28
N SER A 111 -14.56 -32.06 3.16
CA SER A 111 -13.97 -31.18 2.16
C SER A 111 -12.93 -31.93 1.33
N VAL A 112 -12.51 -31.32 0.22
CA VAL A 112 -11.35 -31.85 -0.52
C VAL A 112 -10.14 -31.82 0.41
N GLU A 113 -9.39 -32.92 0.44
CA GLU A 113 -8.09 -32.94 1.09
C GLU A 113 -7.17 -32.03 0.28
N GLU A 114 -7.11 -30.77 0.64
CA GLU A 114 -6.09 -29.89 0.07
C GLU A 114 -4.73 -30.45 0.42
N ASN A 115 -4.04 -30.94 -0.58
CA ASN A 115 -2.66 -31.39 -0.42
C ASN A 115 -1.81 -30.11 -0.26
N PRO A 116 -1.36 -29.73 0.94
CA PRO A 116 -0.85 -28.39 1.23
C PRO A 116 0.46 -28.04 0.50
N VAL A 117 0.93 -28.88 -0.38
CA VAL A 117 2.30 -28.81 -0.90
C VAL A 117 2.41 -28.57 -2.39
N VAL A 118 1.37 -28.76 -3.16
CA VAL A 118 1.50 -28.60 -4.62
C VAL A 118 0.37 -27.74 -5.14
N ALA A 119 0.43 -26.45 -4.80
CA ALA A 119 -0.40 -25.48 -5.50
C ALA A 119 -0.05 -25.51 -6.99
N GLU A 120 -1.01 -25.74 -7.86
CA GLU A 120 -0.97 -25.21 -9.22
C GLU A 120 -0.71 -23.70 -9.11
N LEU A 121 -0.19 -23.07 -10.17
CA LEU A 121 -0.21 -21.63 -10.20
C LEU A 121 -1.68 -21.22 -10.05
N GLU A 122 -2.05 -20.76 -8.84
CA GLU A 122 -3.43 -20.45 -8.49
C GLU A 122 -4.04 -19.49 -9.50
N GLU A 123 -5.30 -19.69 -9.82
CA GLU A 123 -6.03 -18.76 -10.67
C GLU A 123 -6.12 -17.42 -9.96
N VAL A 124 -5.50 -16.38 -10.52
CA VAL A 124 -5.53 -15.04 -9.94
C VAL A 124 -6.70 -14.25 -10.53
N VAL A 125 -7.65 -13.91 -9.69
CA VAL A 125 -8.81 -13.08 -10.05
C VAL A 125 -8.58 -11.66 -9.59
N VAL A 126 -8.83 -10.69 -10.47
CA VAL A 126 -8.67 -9.26 -10.21
C VAL A 126 -9.96 -8.48 -10.45
N THR A 127 -10.05 -7.30 -9.83
CA THR A 127 -11.15 -6.36 -10.05
C THR A 127 -10.70 -5.09 -10.78
N ALA A 128 -9.58 -5.19 -11.51
CA ALA A 128 -8.88 -4.11 -12.19
C ALA A 128 -9.77 -3.28 -13.16
N GLN A 129 -10.79 -3.90 -13.75
CA GLN A 129 -11.77 -3.21 -14.61
C GLN A 129 -13.13 -3.00 -13.92
N LYS A 130 -13.16 -2.94 -12.58
CA LYS A 130 -14.37 -2.88 -11.75
C LYS A 130 -15.35 -4.04 -11.99
N ARG A 131 -14.85 -5.13 -12.55
CA ARG A 131 -15.47 -6.44 -12.74
C ARG A 131 -14.46 -7.51 -12.34
N SER A 132 -14.96 -8.62 -11.84
CA SER A 132 -14.12 -9.79 -11.53
C SER A 132 -13.68 -10.43 -12.84
N ALA A 133 -12.38 -10.59 -13.05
CA ALA A 133 -11.81 -11.22 -14.23
C ALA A 133 -10.52 -11.95 -13.87
N ARG A 134 -10.19 -13.02 -14.62
CA ARG A 134 -8.88 -13.67 -14.51
C ARG A 134 -7.79 -12.70 -14.99
N ILE A 135 -6.67 -12.64 -14.30
CA ILE A 135 -5.58 -11.70 -14.61
C ILE A 135 -5.09 -11.84 -16.06
N GLU A 136 -5.04 -13.06 -16.60
CA GLU A 136 -4.64 -13.33 -17.98
C GLU A 136 -5.59 -12.74 -19.03
N ASN A 137 -6.84 -12.47 -18.65
CA ASN A 137 -7.85 -11.89 -19.55
C ASN A 137 -7.90 -10.36 -19.51
N VAL A 138 -7.17 -9.74 -18.57
CA VAL A 138 -7.17 -8.29 -18.39
C VAL A 138 -6.11 -7.63 -19.28
N PRO A 139 -6.49 -6.81 -20.28
CA PRO A 139 -5.55 -6.21 -21.23
C PRO A 139 -4.94 -4.90 -20.68
N ILE A 140 -4.37 -4.97 -19.48
CA ILE A 140 -3.57 -3.93 -18.81
C ILE A 140 -2.47 -4.60 -18.00
N ALA A 141 -1.40 -3.86 -17.70
CA ALA A 141 -0.35 -4.35 -16.80
C ALA A 141 -0.85 -4.32 -15.36
N VAL A 142 -1.01 -5.49 -14.75
CA VAL A 142 -1.45 -5.65 -13.35
C VAL A 142 -0.48 -6.55 -12.60
N THR A 143 -0.08 -6.13 -11.41
CA THR A 143 0.61 -6.97 -10.44
C THR A 143 -0.32 -7.21 -9.26
N VAL A 144 -0.46 -8.47 -8.84
CA VAL A 144 -1.27 -8.86 -7.70
C VAL A 144 -0.37 -9.41 -6.61
N VAL A 145 -0.63 -8.98 -5.39
CA VAL A 145 -0.04 -9.52 -4.17
C VAL A 145 -1.17 -10.05 -3.30
N GLU A 146 -1.27 -11.36 -3.20
CA GLU A 146 -2.27 -12.03 -2.35
C GLU A 146 -2.05 -11.68 -0.87
N GLY A 147 -3.11 -11.59 -0.08
CA GLY A 147 -3.03 -11.15 1.31
C GLY A 147 -2.10 -12.03 2.17
N GLY A 148 -2.11 -13.35 1.94
CA GLY A 148 -1.18 -14.26 2.58
C GLY A 148 0.29 -14.00 2.19
N ASP A 149 0.54 -13.64 0.94
CA ASP A 149 1.87 -13.26 0.46
C ASP A 149 2.28 -11.89 0.99
N ALA A 150 1.39 -10.92 0.99
CA ALA A 150 1.63 -9.60 1.58
C ALA A 150 2.12 -9.74 3.03
N GLN A 151 1.43 -10.57 3.82
CA GLN A 151 1.80 -10.85 5.20
C GLN A 151 3.18 -11.56 5.31
N ARG A 152 3.45 -12.60 4.48
CA ARG A 152 4.76 -13.29 4.46
C ARG A 152 5.91 -12.39 4.05
N ARG A 153 5.68 -11.44 3.17
CA ARG A 153 6.68 -10.45 2.71
C ARG A 153 6.82 -9.27 3.66
N GLY A 154 5.92 -9.16 4.68
CA GLY A 154 5.89 -8.07 5.64
C GLY A 154 5.43 -6.75 5.06
N ILE A 155 4.51 -6.78 4.11
CA ILE A 155 3.84 -5.59 3.59
C ILE A 155 2.78 -5.19 4.62
N THR A 156 3.02 -4.08 5.30
CA THR A 156 2.14 -3.52 6.35
C THR A 156 1.55 -2.17 5.97
N ASN A 157 2.07 -1.55 4.91
CA ASN A 157 1.57 -0.31 4.32
C ASN A 157 1.91 -0.27 2.82
N VAL A 158 1.43 0.76 2.12
CA VAL A 158 1.62 0.87 0.66
C VAL A 158 3.08 1.13 0.27
N VAL A 159 3.86 1.75 1.16
CA VAL A 159 5.29 2.04 0.92
C VAL A 159 6.12 0.75 0.80
N ASP A 160 5.72 -0.30 1.53
CA ASP A 160 6.41 -1.60 1.49
C ASP A 160 6.28 -2.32 0.13
N LEU A 161 5.40 -1.82 -0.78
CA LEU A 161 5.25 -2.38 -2.14
C LEU A 161 6.47 -2.11 -3.03
N VAL A 162 7.29 -1.10 -2.73
CA VAL A 162 8.47 -0.74 -3.54
C VAL A 162 9.42 -1.91 -3.73
N ASP A 163 9.63 -2.69 -2.69
CA ASP A 163 10.52 -3.86 -2.73
C ASP A 163 9.87 -5.11 -3.33
N GLN A 164 8.61 -5.02 -3.75
CA GLN A 164 7.81 -6.18 -4.16
C GLN A 164 7.27 -6.07 -5.59
N VAL A 165 7.19 -4.85 -6.14
CA VAL A 165 6.58 -4.59 -7.45
C VAL A 165 7.54 -3.77 -8.32
N ALA A 166 8.10 -4.39 -9.35
CA ALA A 166 8.99 -3.70 -10.28
C ALA A 166 8.28 -2.52 -10.97
N GLY A 167 9.01 -1.43 -11.21
CA GLY A 167 8.49 -0.20 -11.78
C GLY A 167 7.74 0.69 -10.77
N VAL A 168 7.73 0.31 -9.48
CA VAL A 168 7.26 1.15 -8.36
C VAL A 168 8.47 1.70 -7.62
N SER A 169 8.48 2.98 -7.33
CA SER A 169 9.48 3.65 -6.48
C SER A 169 8.78 4.47 -5.39
N VAL A 170 9.49 4.76 -4.32
CA VAL A 170 8.99 5.56 -3.19
C VAL A 170 10.01 6.60 -2.80
N ASN A 171 9.61 7.86 -2.82
CA ASN A 171 10.34 8.96 -2.22
C ASN A 171 9.73 9.32 -0.87
N TYR A 172 10.54 9.70 0.09
CA TYR A 172 10.11 10.08 1.43
C TYR A 172 10.20 11.60 1.60
N ALA A 173 9.07 12.23 1.87
CA ALA A 173 9.08 13.66 2.15
C ALA A 173 9.58 13.96 3.56
N PHE A 174 10.40 14.97 3.71
CA PHE A 174 10.81 15.56 5.01
C PHE A 174 11.27 14.54 6.06
N GLY A 175 12.25 13.70 5.72
CA GLY A 175 12.88 12.84 6.69
C GLY A 175 12.14 11.54 6.99
N GLY A 176 11.37 11.01 6.03
CA GLY A 176 10.82 9.66 6.18
C GLY A 176 9.64 9.57 7.12
N THR A 177 8.77 10.56 7.04
CA THR A 177 7.39 10.41 7.55
C THR A 177 6.78 9.14 6.96
N ASN A 178 5.89 8.46 7.69
CA ASN A 178 5.27 7.19 7.24
C ASN A 178 4.42 7.33 5.98
N TYR A 179 4.48 8.46 5.27
CA TYR A 179 3.91 8.56 3.97
C TYR A 179 4.94 8.84 2.88
N GLY A 180 5.16 7.82 2.10
CA GLY A 180 5.99 7.89 0.93
C GLY A 180 5.21 8.45 -0.25
N LEU A 181 5.97 9.03 -1.17
CA LEU A 181 5.46 9.50 -2.45
C LEU A 181 5.67 8.39 -3.46
N ILE A 182 4.60 7.77 -3.89
CA ILE A 182 4.69 6.61 -4.77
C ILE A 182 4.75 7.07 -6.21
N SER A 183 5.71 6.55 -6.97
CA SER A 183 5.74 6.62 -8.41
C SER A 183 5.53 5.23 -9.04
N ILE A 184 4.88 5.19 -10.19
CA ILE A 184 4.76 4.01 -11.03
C ILE A 184 5.27 4.40 -12.42
N ARG A 185 6.23 3.62 -12.97
CA ARG A 185 6.84 3.89 -14.26
C ARG A 185 7.51 5.28 -14.33
N GLY A 186 8.09 5.72 -13.21
CA GLY A 186 8.71 7.02 -13.06
C GLY A 186 7.74 8.21 -13.03
N ILE A 187 6.44 7.97 -12.85
CA ILE A 187 5.40 9.00 -12.77
C ILE A 187 4.83 9.04 -11.37
N GLY A 188 4.75 10.23 -10.82
CA GLY A 188 4.46 10.43 -9.40
C GLY A 188 5.70 10.99 -8.76
N GLY A 189 6.00 11.65 -8.09
CA GLY A 189 7.33 12.04 -7.76
C GLY A 189 7.44 12.79 -6.46
N ALA A 190 8.58 13.32 -6.22
CA ALA A 190 9.03 13.92 -4.99
C ALA A 190 8.17 15.07 -4.46
N ASP A 191 7.18 15.52 -5.20
CA ASP A 191 6.45 16.75 -4.90
C ASP A 191 5.03 16.55 -4.39
N ASP A 192 4.59 15.30 -4.22
CA ASP A 192 3.20 14.98 -3.84
C ASP A 192 2.96 14.89 -2.32
N TYR A 193 3.93 15.31 -1.52
CA TYR A 193 3.88 15.22 -0.05
C TYR A 193 2.84 16.14 0.61
N LYS A 194 2.21 17.01 -0.15
CA LYS A 194 1.25 17.99 0.35
C LYS A 194 -0.12 17.36 0.51
N PRO A 195 -0.82 17.54 1.65
CA PRO A 195 -2.12 16.92 1.87
C PRO A 195 -3.20 17.43 0.91
N ASN A 196 -3.03 18.63 0.38
CA ASN A 196 -3.91 19.23 -0.62
C ASN A 196 -3.50 18.91 -2.08
N GLY A 197 -2.36 18.23 -2.30
CA GLY A 197 -1.90 17.81 -3.62
C GLY A 197 -2.81 16.75 -4.25
N ASN A 198 -2.75 16.67 -5.57
CA ASN A 198 -3.36 15.60 -6.34
C ASN A 198 -2.28 14.53 -6.62
N PRO A 199 -2.46 13.25 -6.22
CA PRO A 199 -1.49 12.20 -6.53
C PRO A 199 -1.49 11.84 -8.03
N SER A 200 -0.42 11.25 -8.54
CA SER A 200 -0.37 10.62 -9.87
C SER A 200 -0.75 9.15 -9.81
N VAL A 201 -0.60 8.53 -8.64
CA VAL A 201 -1.02 7.17 -8.33
C VAL A 201 -2.24 7.22 -7.43
N ALA A 202 -3.39 6.81 -7.93
CA ALA A 202 -4.61 6.75 -7.11
C ALA A 202 -4.58 5.52 -6.20
N MET A 203 -4.93 5.70 -4.94
CA MET A 203 -5.16 4.59 -4.01
C MET A 203 -6.66 4.37 -3.80
N HIS A 204 -7.07 3.12 -3.79
CA HIS A 204 -8.42 2.69 -3.40
C HIS A 204 -8.30 1.64 -2.28
N VAL A 205 -9.20 1.71 -1.32
CA VAL A 205 -9.36 0.67 -0.30
C VAL A 205 -10.82 0.24 -0.32
N ASP A 206 -11.07 -1.03 -0.57
CA ASP A 206 -12.42 -1.59 -0.71
C ASP A 206 -13.33 -0.78 -1.67
N GLY A 207 -12.74 -0.31 -2.78
CA GLY A 207 -13.41 0.48 -3.80
C GLY A 207 -13.53 1.98 -3.49
N VAL A 208 -13.18 2.45 -2.30
CA VAL A 208 -13.23 3.87 -1.92
C VAL A 208 -11.95 4.58 -2.32
N TYR A 209 -12.05 5.59 -3.18
CA TYR A 209 -10.92 6.42 -3.62
C TYR A 209 -10.36 7.26 -2.46
N GLN A 210 -9.03 7.31 -2.35
CA GLN A 210 -8.28 8.10 -1.38
C GLN A 210 -7.85 9.42 -2.02
N THR A 211 -8.39 10.56 -1.58
CA THR A 211 -8.18 11.86 -2.25
C THR A 211 -6.82 12.49 -1.95
N SER A 212 -6.06 11.96 -1.01
CA SER A 212 -4.79 12.52 -0.56
C SER A 212 -3.77 11.43 -0.25
N ASN A 213 -2.48 11.72 -0.50
CA ASN A 213 -1.36 10.87 -0.08
C ASN A 213 -1.25 10.71 1.45
N ALA A 214 -1.91 11.56 2.25
CA ALA A 214 -1.97 11.40 3.70
C ALA A 214 -2.59 10.04 4.12
N TYR A 215 -3.39 9.41 3.27
CA TYR A 215 -3.94 8.08 3.51
C TYR A 215 -3.01 6.92 3.14
N LEU A 216 -1.88 7.17 2.44
CA LEU A 216 -0.91 6.12 2.10
C LEU A 216 -0.25 5.49 3.34
N GLY A 217 -0.23 6.21 4.47
CA GLY A 217 0.20 5.67 5.77
C GLY A 217 -0.82 4.75 6.45
N MET A 218 -1.98 4.49 5.84
CA MET A 218 -2.98 3.58 6.40
C MET A 218 -2.41 2.15 6.49
N PRO A 219 -2.56 1.47 7.64
CA PRO A 219 -2.08 0.11 7.79
C PRO A 219 -2.86 -0.86 6.90
N LEU A 220 -2.11 -1.72 6.22
CA LEU A 220 -2.61 -2.81 5.39
C LEU A 220 -2.51 -4.13 6.17
N PHE A 221 -3.62 -4.67 6.63
CA PHE A 221 -3.69 -5.93 7.39
C PHE A 221 -4.99 -6.67 7.07
N ASP A 222 -5.00 -7.95 7.30
CA ASP A 222 -6.13 -8.85 7.01
C ASP A 222 -6.68 -8.61 5.59
N LEU A 223 -5.77 -8.67 4.62
CA LEU A 223 -6.06 -8.42 3.22
C LEU A 223 -6.50 -9.70 2.51
N ASP A 224 -7.39 -9.53 1.54
CA ASP A 224 -7.61 -10.52 0.48
C ASP A 224 -6.46 -10.42 -0.54
N ARG A 225 -6.23 -9.22 -1.08
CA ARG A 225 -5.14 -8.93 -2.02
C ARG A 225 -4.88 -7.44 -2.19
N ILE A 226 -3.75 -7.12 -2.84
CA ILE A 226 -3.42 -5.80 -3.36
C ILE A 226 -3.26 -5.92 -4.88
N GLU A 227 -3.94 -5.08 -5.63
CA GLU A 227 -3.83 -4.98 -7.08
C GLU A 227 -3.08 -3.68 -7.42
N VAL A 228 -1.98 -3.76 -8.15
CA VAL A 228 -1.25 -2.60 -8.69
C VAL A 228 -1.46 -2.54 -10.18
N LEU A 229 -2.32 -1.62 -10.62
CA LEU A 229 -2.64 -1.36 -12.01
C LEU A 229 -1.67 -0.29 -12.51
N LYS A 230 -0.82 -0.65 -13.45
CA LYS A 230 0.20 0.25 -13.97
C LYS A 230 -0.32 0.96 -15.23
N GLY A 231 0.10 2.21 -15.38
CA GLY A 231 -0.34 3.07 -16.49
C GLY A 231 -1.69 3.75 -16.27
N PRO A 232 -2.04 4.72 -17.13
CA PRO A 232 -3.21 5.56 -16.96
C PRO A 232 -4.52 4.79 -16.90
N GLN A 233 -5.31 5.02 -15.84
CA GLN A 233 -6.61 4.39 -15.58
C GLN A 233 -7.75 5.43 -15.58
N GLY A 234 -7.61 6.51 -16.35
CA GLY A 234 -8.53 7.66 -16.34
C GLY A 234 -9.98 7.32 -16.61
N THR A 235 -10.27 6.27 -17.38
CA THR A 235 -11.63 5.91 -17.80
C THR A 235 -12.49 5.38 -16.65
N LEU A 236 -12.03 4.34 -15.95
CA LEU A 236 -12.83 3.68 -14.90
C LEU A 236 -12.52 4.20 -13.50
N TYR A 237 -11.26 4.55 -13.22
CA TYR A 237 -10.83 5.03 -11.91
C TYR A 237 -10.80 6.57 -11.81
N GLY A 238 -10.65 7.24 -12.95
CA GLY A 238 -10.83 8.69 -13.05
C GLY A 238 -9.56 9.51 -12.82
N ARG A 239 -9.76 10.66 -12.18
CA ARG A 239 -8.69 11.63 -11.93
C ARG A 239 -7.53 11.04 -11.13
N ASN A 240 -6.36 11.65 -11.29
CA ASN A 240 -5.18 11.32 -10.47
C ASN A 240 -4.66 9.89 -10.66
N THR A 241 -4.85 9.34 -11.86
CA THR A 241 -4.44 7.99 -12.24
C THR A 241 -3.48 8.02 -13.45
N THR A 242 -2.69 9.09 -13.60
CA THR A 242 -1.75 9.22 -14.72
C THR A 242 -0.63 8.20 -14.68
N ALA A 243 -0.24 7.75 -13.50
CA ALA A 243 0.76 6.70 -13.29
C ALA A 243 0.14 5.31 -13.10
N GLY A 244 -1.00 5.23 -12.43
CA GLY A 244 -1.65 3.97 -12.12
C GLY A 244 -2.59 4.02 -10.92
N VAL A 245 -2.97 2.82 -10.46
CA VAL A 245 -3.87 2.63 -9.31
C VAL A 245 -3.31 1.54 -8.40
N ILE A 246 -3.36 1.76 -7.10
CA ILE A 246 -3.19 0.74 -6.08
C ILE A 246 -4.55 0.48 -5.44
N ASN A 247 -5.04 -0.76 -5.54
CA ASN A 247 -6.34 -1.16 -5.02
C ASN A 247 -6.13 -2.23 -3.95
N ALA A 248 -6.34 -1.88 -2.68
CA ALA A 248 -6.27 -2.80 -1.55
C ALA A 248 -7.68 -3.34 -1.25
N ILE A 249 -7.81 -4.65 -1.20
CA ILE A 249 -9.06 -5.35 -0.92
C ILE A 249 -8.88 -6.11 0.39
N THR A 250 -9.74 -5.84 1.36
CA THR A 250 -9.71 -6.48 2.67
C THR A 250 -10.65 -7.67 2.72
N ARG A 251 -10.34 -8.66 3.56
CA ARG A 251 -11.14 -9.89 3.69
C ARG A 251 -12.55 -9.62 4.21
N GLY A 252 -13.48 -10.39 3.69
CA GLY A 252 -14.85 -10.49 4.20
C GLY A 252 -15.00 -11.52 5.32
N PRO A 253 -16.24 -11.73 5.83
CA PRO A 253 -16.51 -12.67 6.92
C PRO A 253 -16.22 -14.15 6.58
N GLY A 254 -16.33 -14.54 5.31
CA GLY A 254 -16.31 -15.94 4.89
C GLY A 254 -17.65 -16.64 5.12
N GLU A 255 -17.77 -17.87 4.57
CA GLU A 255 -18.99 -18.71 4.67
C GLU A 255 -18.97 -19.62 5.91
N VAL A 256 -17.82 -19.80 6.54
CA VAL A 256 -17.61 -20.58 7.76
C VAL A 256 -16.88 -19.72 8.79
N LEU A 257 -16.97 -20.12 10.06
CA LEU A 257 -16.18 -19.48 11.10
C LEU A 257 -14.70 -19.80 10.88
N GLU A 258 -13.92 -18.76 10.64
CA GLU A 258 -12.48 -18.83 10.46
C GLU A 258 -11.78 -17.72 11.22
N GLY A 259 -10.54 -17.94 11.57
CA GLY A 259 -9.75 -16.90 12.21
C GLY A 259 -8.26 -17.17 12.12
N SER A 260 -7.50 -16.14 12.41
CA SER A 260 -6.04 -16.23 12.52
C SER A 260 -5.51 -15.34 13.63
N GLY A 261 -4.44 -15.79 14.27
CA GLY A 261 -3.66 -15.00 15.21
C GLY A 261 -2.19 -15.11 14.88
N ARG A 262 -1.46 -13.99 14.90
CA ARG A 262 -0.03 -13.95 14.61
C ARG A 262 0.68 -13.07 15.63
N VAL A 263 1.84 -13.54 16.09
CA VAL A 263 2.76 -12.79 16.93
C VAL A 263 4.15 -12.88 16.31
N GLU A 264 4.86 -11.77 16.29
CA GLU A 264 6.21 -11.65 15.75
C GLU A 264 7.09 -10.84 16.70
N TYR A 265 8.34 -11.24 16.83
CA TYR A 265 9.38 -10.50 17.54
C TYR A 265 10.65 -10.43 16.68
N GLY A 266 11.25 -9.25 16.58
CA GLY A 266 12.39 -9.02 15.70
C GLY A 266 13.42 -8.04 16.25
N SER A 267 14.42 -7.74 15.43
CA SER A 267 15.49 -6.79 15.71
C SER A 267 14.95 -5.44 16.17
N TYR A 268 15.69 -4.76 17.03
CA TYR A 268 15.33 -3.46 17.61
C TYR A 268 14.04 -3.50 18.44
N ASP A 269 13.81 -4.60 19.16
CA ASP A 269 12.62 -4.84 19.98
C ASP A 269 11.29 -4.70 19.20
N TYR A 270 11.34 -4.96 17.89
CA TYR A 270 10.13 -4.97 17.07
C TYR A 270 9.16 -6.06 17.52
N THR A 271 7.93 -5.68 17.75
CA THR A 271 6.83 -6.61 18.02
C THR A 271 5.66 -6.30 17.12
N GLU A 272 5.03 -7.36 16.60
CA GLU A 272 3.79 -7.25 15.84
C GLU A 272 2.80 -8.31 16.29
N MET A 273 1.55 -7.90 16.44
CA MET A 273 0.42 -8.78 16.75
C MET A 273 -0.70 -8.47 15.77
N GLU A 274 -1.17 -9.50 15.08
CA GLU A 274 -2.33 -9.42 14.20
C GLU A 274 -3.31 -10.54 14.56
N ALA A 275 -4.60 -10.21 14.64
CA ALA A 275 -5.63 -11.20 14.86
C ALA A 275 -6.88 -10.87 14.05
N SER A 276 -7.54 -11.89 13.56
CA SER A 276 -8.82 -11.77 12.88
C SER A 276 -9.71 -12.97 13.17
N VAL A 277 -11.02 -12.71 13.20
CA VAL A 277 -12.06 -13.74 13.28
C VAL A 277 -13.24 -13.32 12.43
N GLY A 278 -13.78 -14.21 11.63
CA GLY A 278 -14.92 -13.93 10.75
C GLY A 278 -15.73 -15.18 10.47
N GLY A 279 -17.00 -14.97 10.13
CA GLY A 279 -17.93 -16.03 9.79
C GLY A 279 -19.38 -15.60 9.86
N PRO A 280 -20.33 -16.49 9.55
CA PRO A 280 -21.76 -16.23 9.67
C PRO A 280 -22.17 -16.17 11.15
N VAL A 281 -22.86 -15.09 11.52
CA VAL A 281 -23.52 -14.91 12.83
C VAL A 281 -24.96 -15.38 12.74
N SER A 282 -25.58 -15.22 11.57
CA SER A 282 -26.91 -15.76 11.22
C SER A 282 -26.96 -16.09 9.72
N GLU A 283 -28.06 -16.64 9.24
CA GLU A 283 -28.26 -16.90 7.81
C GLU A 283 -28.10 -15.65 6.92
N ASN A 284 -28.38 -14.47 7.48
CA ASN A 284 -28.38 -13.22 6.76
C ASN A 284 -27.27 -12.24 7.17
N LEU A 285 -26.40 -12.62 8.11
CA LEU A 285 -25.36 -11.72 8.63
C LEU A 285 -24.04 -12.47 8.84
N GLY A 286 -23.04 -12.09 8.08
CA GLY A 286 -21.63 -12.39 8.34
C GLY A 286 -20.93 -11.23 9.04
N VAL A 287 -20.03 -11.53 9.96
CA VAL A 287 -19.21 -10.52 10.67
C VAL A 287 -17.75 -10.94 10.66
N ARG A 288 -16.84 -9.98 10.42
CA ARG A 288 -15.39 -10.15 10.59
C ARG A 288 -14.82 -9.02 11.42
N LEU A 289 -14.01 -9.35 12.40
CA LEU A 289 -13.25 -8.42 13.22
C LEU A 289 -11.76 -8.67 13.03
N SER A 290 -10.98 -7.60 12.87
CA SER A 290 -9.55 -7.69 12.65
C SER A 290 -8.83 -6.59 13.42
N VAL A 291 -7.68 -6.90 14.00
CA VAL A 291 -6.84 -5.96 14.75
C VAL A 291 -5.37 -6.16 14.41
N LEU A 292 -4.61 -5.06 14.43
CA LEU A 292 -3.16 -5.02 14.26
C LEU A 292 -2.54 -4.12 15.33
N ALA A 293 -1.45 -4.57 15.94
CA ALA A 293 -0.62 -3.77 16.83
C ALA A 293 0.86 -3.96 16.46
N GLN A 294 1.59 -2.86 16.33
CA GLN A 294 3.03 -2.85 16.06
C GLN A 294 3.73 -1.93 17.06
N ASN A 295 4.89 -2.34 17.56
CA ASN A 295 5.71 -1.54 18.46
C ASN A 295 7.20 -1.82 18.26
N GLY A 296 8.06 -0.81 18.44
CA GLY A 296 9.51 -0.95 18.31
C GLY A 296 10.02 -0.91 16.87
N GLY A 297 11.21 -1.45 16.61
CA GLY A 297 11.84 -1.50 15.29
C GLY A 297 12.62 -0.26 14.90
N GLY A 298 12.76 0.73 15.78
CA GLY A 298 13.56 1.93 15.52
C GLY A 298 15.05 1.65 15.56
N PHE A 299 15.75 1.95 14.46
CA PHE A 299 17.17 1.63 14.28
C PHE A 299 18.07 2.87 14.19
N MET A 300 17.50 4.09 14.23
CA MET A 300 18.27 5.32 14.15
C MET A 300 18.57 5.91 15.53
N THR A 301 19.69 6.62 15.65
CA THR A 301 20.12 7.33 16.85
C THR A 301 20.12 8.83 16.59
N GLY A 302 19.41 9.59 17.41
CA GLY A 302 19.51 11.04 17.43
C GLY A 302 20.69 11.46 18.32
N ALA A 303 21.66 12.18 17.79
CA ALA A 303 22.84 12.66 18.51
C ALA A 303 22.53 13.87 19.43
N GLY A 304 21.35 14.45 19.28
CA GLY A 304 21.00 15.71 19.92
C GLY A 304 21.55 16.93 19.18
N ALA A 305 21.37 18.09 19.76
CA ALA A 305 21.82 19.36 19.21
C ALA A 305 23.04 19.95 19.94
N GLY A 306 23.86 19.12 20.55
CA GLY A 306 24.94 19.47 21.50
C GLY A 306 25.91 20.58 21.10
N LEU A 307 25.72 21.19 19.93
CA LEU A 307 26.52 22.28 19.38
C LEU A 307 25.84 23.64 19.41
N LEU A 308 24.61 23.75 19.93
CA LEU A 308 23.84 25.01 19.93
C LEU A 308 24.37 26.03 20.95
N ALA A 309 25.12 25.59 21.95
CA ALA A 309 25.75 26.50 22.90
C ALA A 309 26.79 27.40 22.21
N GLY A 310 26.41 28.62 21.95
CA GLY A 310 27.29 29.60 21.25
C GLY A 310 27.07 29.76 19.75
N PHE A 311 26.17 28.98 19.15
CA PHE A 311 25.79 29.17 17.75
C PHE A 311 25.21 30.57 17.51
N ARG A 312 25.77 31.26 16.55
CA ARG A 312 25.32 32.60 16.10
C ARG A 312 25.24 32.54 14.56
N PRO A 313 24.07 32.24 13.99
CA PRO A 313 23.94 32.24 12.55
C PRO A 313 24.26 33.63 11.99
N SER A 314 25.07 33.66 10.96
CA SER A 314 25.26 34.87 10.16
C SER A 314 24.40 34.74 8.90
N VAL A 315 23.47 35.66 8.75
CA VAL A 315 22.61 35.67 7.55
C VAL A 315 22.89 37.00 6.84
N ARG A 316 23.28 36.93 5.57
CA ARG A 316 23.67 38.09 4.77
C ARG A 316 24.77 38.97 5.44
N GLY A 317 25.72 38.35 6.15
CA GLY A 317 26.79 39.01 6.85
C GLY A 317 26.41 39.62 8.21
N VAL A 318 25.18 39.47 8.67
CA VAL A 318 24.71 39.95 9.98
C VAL A 318 24.63 38.78 10.95
N VAL A 319 25.40 38.83 12.03
CA VAL A 319 25.37 37.85 13.10
C VAL A 319 24.06 37.99 13.89
N GLN A 320 23.30 36.95 13.98
CA GLN A 320 22.01 36.93 14.71
C GLN A 320 22.26 36.68 16.20
N THR A 321 21.84 37.64 17.02
CA THR A 321 22.02 37.55 18.49
C THR A 321 20.83 36.90 19.21
N GLN A 322 19.67 36.85 18.53
CA GLN A 322 18.45 36.19 19.06
C GLN A 322 18.17 34.94 18.25
N VAL A 323 18.38 33.79 18.86
CA VAL A 323 18.02 32.48 18.31
C VAL A 323 16.82 31.98 19.10
N PRO A 324 15.70 31.63 18.49
CA PRO A 324 14.59 31.01 19.23
C PRO A 324 15.11 29.83 20.06
N ALA A 325 14.67 29.72 21.30
CA ALA A 325 15.05 28.62 22.17
C ALA A 325 14.48 27.31 21.57
N LEU A 326 15.35 26.56 20.92
CA LEU A 326 15.02 25.21 20.45
C LEU A 326 15.47 24.23 21.50
N VAL A 327 14.67 23.23 21.69
CA VAL A 327 14.95 22.18 22.67
C VAL A 327 16.00 21.24 22.05
N ASP A 328 17.16 21.11 22.72
CA ASP A 328 18.09 20.02 22.44
C ASP A 328 17.47 18.73 22.96
N PRO A 329 17.12 17.77 22.08
CA PRO A 329 16.52 16.51 22.52
C PRO A 329 17.50 15.62 23.30
N GLY A 330 18.83 15.95 23.27
CA GLY A 330 19.87 15.06 23.79
C GLY A 330 20.03 13.79 22.91
N ARG A 331 20.99 12.94 23.29
CA ARG A 331 21.18 11.65 22.61
C ARG A 331 20.04 10.68 22.96
N ARG A 332 19.40 10.12 21.95
CA ARG A 332 18.33 9.12 22.10
C ARG A 332 18.42 8.11 20.97
N GLU A 333 18.24 6.83 21.32
CA GLU A 333 18.18 5.68 20.40
C GLU A 333 16.72 5.33 20.05
N GLY A 334 16.53 4.55 18.99
CA GLY A 334 15.25 3.97 18.62
C GLY A 334 14.33 4.85 17.79
N PHE A 335 14.86 5.85 17.08
CA PHE A 335 14.06 6.63 16.14
C PHE A 335 13.68 5.81 14.89
N GLY A 336 12.53 6.14 14.32
CA GLY A 336 11.92 5.39 13.23
C GLY A 336 11.16 4.15 13.72
N ASP A 337 10.83 4.10 15.01
CA ASP A 337 10.06 3.02 15.62
C ASP A 337 8.58 3.02 15.15
N LYS A 338 7.89 1.95 15.48
CA LYS A 338 6.44 1.80 15.33
C LYS A 338 5.77 1.93 16.71
N ASP A 339 4.65 2.63 16.76
CA ASP A 339 3.66 2.58 17.85
C ASP A 339 2.28 2.71 17.18
N LEU A 340 1.87 1.61 16.51
CA LEU A 340 0.69 1.53 15.67
C LEU A 340 -0.34 0.59 16.29
N PHE A 341 -1.59 1.05 16.35
CA PHE A 341 -2.76 0.22 16.61
C PHE A 341 -3.81 0.46 15.54
N ALA A 342 -4.39 -0.61 15.00
CA ALA A 342 -5.47 -0.53 14.01
C ALA A 342 -6.53 -1.60 14.24
N GLY A 343 -7.76 -1.29 13.86
CA GLY A 343 -8.88 -2.22 13.92
C GLY A 343 -9.84 -2.03 12.75
N ARG A 344 -10.51 -3.11 12.38
CA ARG A 344 -11.56 -3.11 11.36
C ARG A 344 -12.67 -4.07 11.74
N ALA A 345 -13.93 -3.64 11.48
CA ALA A 345 -15.14 -4.45 11.58
C ALA A 345 -15.83 -4.48 10.22
N THR A 346 -16.12 -5.65 9.71
CA THR A 346 -16.86 -5.90 8.45
C THR A 346 -18.15 -6.61 8.76
N PHE A 347 -19.25 -6.11 8.21
CA PHE A 347 -20.59 -6.67 8.32
C PHE A 347 -21.09 -6.96 6.90
N ASP A 348 -21.48 -8.18 6.63
CA ASP A 348 -22.04 -8.63 5.34
C ASP A 348 -23.50 -9.03 5.56
N PHE A 349 -24.42 -8.20 5.08
CA PHE A 349 -25.85 -8.39 5.18
C PHE A 349 -26.40 -8.97 3.88
N LYS A 350 -26.91 -10.19 3.91
CA LYS A 350 -27.69 -10.81 2.85
C LYS A 350 -29.12 -10.33 2.94
N MET A 351 -29.44 -9.19 2.28
CA MET A 351 -30.75 -8.52 2.39
C MET A 351 -31.85 -9.26 1.60
N ALA A 352 -31.46 -9.89 0.49
CA ALA A 352 -32.30 -10.71 -0.37
C ALA A 352 -31.40 -11.67 -1.19
N PRO A 353 -31.93 -12.69 -1.87
CA PRO A 353 -31.13 -13.59 -2.72
C PRO A 353 -30.27 -12.87 -3.77
N GLU A 354 -30.73 -11.71 -4.23
CA GLU A 354 -30.07 -10.88 -5.24
C GLU A 354 -29.40 -9.63 -4.67
N SER A 355 -29.35 -9.44 -3.34
CA SER A 355 -28.95 -8.18 -2.72
C SER A 355 -28.07 -8.39 -1.52
N ASP A 356 -26.81 -7.90 -1.61
CA ASP A 356 -25.84 -7.90 -0.53
C ASP A 356 -25.47 -6.48 -0.14
N LEU A 357 -25.37 -6.20 1.15
CA LEU A 357 -24.83 -4.96 1.69
C LEU A 357 -23.62 -5.25 2.58
N VAL A 358 -22.43 -4.84 2.15
CA VAL A 358 -21.21 -4.94 2.95
C VAL A 358 -20.89 -3.58 3.57
N VAL A 359 -20.83 -3.51 4.88
CA VAL A 359 -20.43 -2.32 5.66
C VAL A 359 -19.10 -2.59 6.34
N LYS A 360 -18.14 -1.70 6.17
CA LYS A 360 -16.81 -1.77 6.81
C LYS A 360 -16.57 -0.51 7.62
N LEU A 361 -16.12 -0.67 8.85
CA LEU A 361 -15.69 0.40 9.74
C LEU A 361 -14.24 0.16 10.14
N PHE A 362 -13.42 1.19 10.13
CA PHE A 362 -12.00 1.06 10.48
C PHE A 362 -11.48 2.26 11.25
N GLY A 363 -10.41 2.03 11.99
CA GLY A 363 -9.65 3.08 12.65
C GLY A 363 -8.23 2.65 12.90
N SER A 364 -7.30 3.61 12.85
CA SER A 364 -5.90 3.42 13.21
C SER A 364 -5.35 4.62 13.95
N ARG A 365 -4.35 4.35 14.79
CA ARG A 365 -3.59 5.33 15.55
C ARG A 365 -2.11 4.97 15.45
N ASP A 366 -1.29 5.90 14.95
CA ASP A 366 0.17 5.78 14.88
C ASP A 366 0.81 6.89 15.71
N ARG A 367 1.73 6.51 16.58
CA ARG A 367 2.49 7.39 17.49
C ARG A 367 3.99 7.11 17.44
N GLY A 368 4.43 6.34 16.43
CA GLY A 368 5.83 6.05 16.20
C GLY A 368 6.63 7.30 15.83
N ASP A 369 7.93 7.23 16.00
CA ASP A 369 8.83 8.30 15.62
C ASP A 369 9.17 8.25 14.12
N THR A 370 9.47 9.39 13.51
CA THR A 370 9.87 9.43 12.11
C THR A 370 11.35 9.11 11.94
N ARG A 371 11.72 8.48 10.81
CA ARG A 371 13.11 8.47 10.37
C ARG A 371 13.52 9.89 10.00
N GLN A 372 14.80 10.22 10.17
CA GLN A 372 15.32 11.55 9.90
C GLN A 372 16.41 11.49 8.85
N TYR A 373 16.62 12.63 8.19
CA TYR A 373 17.77 12.82 7.31
C TYR A 373 19.06 12.88 8.12
N ASP A 374 20.08 12.22 7.60
CA ASP A 374 21.48 12.44 7.94
C ASP A 374 22.13 13.39 6.93
N ARG A 375 23.16 14.10 7.30
CA ARG A 375 23.84 15.09 6.45
C ARG A 375 25.16 14.54 5.86
N ILE A 376 25.29 14.60 4.53
CA ILE A 376 26.41 14.02 3.79
C ILE A 376 27.66 14.94 3.78
N SER A 377 27.52 16.27 3.85
CA SER A 377 28.63 17.18 3.50
C SER A 377 28.63 18.50 4.26
N ARG A 378 29.86 18.88 4.66
CA ARG A 378 30.21 20.17 5.28
C ARG A 378 30.40 21.30 4.27
N ALA A 379 30.61 21.01 2.98
CA ALA A 379 31.26 21.92 2.05
C ALA A 379 30.41 23.09 1.59
N GLN A 380 29.10 23.11 1.82
CA GLN A 380 28.22 24.19 1.35
C GLN A 380 27.91 25.27 2.37
N ASP A 381 28.32 25.11 3.63
CA ASP A 381 28.09 26.07 4.68
C ASP A 381 29.40 26.39 5.42
N ALA A 382 30.26 27.22 4.79
CA ALA A 382 31.53 27.68 5.39
C ALA A 382 31.32 28.50 6.69
N THR A 383 30.07 28.87 7.01
CA THR A 383 29.71 29.59 8.24
C THR A 383 29.34 28.65 9.39
N VAL A 384 29.11 27.39 9.12
CA VAL A 384 28.79 26.32 10.09
C VAL A 384 29.95 25.35 10.14
N ALA A 385 31.11 25.80 10.61
CA ALA A 385 32.27 24.96 10.73
C ALA A 385 32.00 23.80 11.67
N ASN A 386 32.16 22.57 11.14
CA ASN A 386 32.27 21.31 11.88
C ASN A 386 31.01 20.71 12.51
N ALA A 387 29.80 21.11 12.15
CA ALA A 387 28.62 20.50 12.72
C ALA A 387 27.95 19.54 11.72
N GLY A 388 27.97 18.26 12.01
CA GLY A 388 27.07 17.28 11.45
C GLY A 388 27.58 16.32 10.37
N GLU A 389 28.91 16.18 10.15
CA GLU A 389 29.37 14.95 9.49
C GLU A 389 29.41 13.82 10.51
N ASN A 390 28.69 12.79 10.21
CA ASN A 390 28.74 11.55 10.96
C ASN A 390 29.16 10.41 10.03
N ASP A 391 30.12 9.60 10.46
CA ASP A 391 30.54 8.40 9.73
C ASP A 391 29.51 7.28 9.87
N ASP A 392 28.63 7.36 10.90
CA ASP A 392 27.54 6.41 11.10
C ASP A 392 26.27 6.86 10.35
N PRO A 393 25.85 6.17 9.29
CA PRO A 393 24.67 6.53 8.50
C PRO A 393 23.36 6.39 9.28
N TYR A 394 23.36 5.75 10.44
CA TYR A 394 22.21 5.57 11.31
C TYR A 394 22.13 6.58 12.45
N GLU A 395 23.08 7.50 12.53
CA GLU A 395 23.04 8.62 13.48
C GLU A 395 22.69 9.91 12.75
N PHE A 396 21.80 10.73 13.33
CA PHE A 396 21.38 12.02 12.78
C PHE A 396 21.38 13.10 13.83
N TYR A 397 21.52 14.34 13.40
CA TYR A 397 21.37 15.52 14.25
C TYR A 397 19.96 16.12 14.08
N SER A 398 19.36 16.55 15.18
CA SER A 398 18.07 17.23 15.14
C SER A 398 17.93 18.27 16.21
N VAL A 399 17.24 19.36 15.87
CA VAL A 399 16.67 20.30 16.83
C VAL A 399 15.22 19.92 17.08
N GLY A 400 14.84 19.85 18.36
CA GLY A 400 13.53 19.37 18.77
C GLY A 400 13.39 17.85 18.60
N TYR A 401 12.22 17.36 18.95
CA TYR A 401 11.90 15.94 18.83
C TYR A 401 11.17 15.68 17.51
N PRO A 402 11.75 14.88 16.61
CA PRO A 402 11.02 14.43 15.42
C PRO A 402 9.91 13.48 15.84
N THR A 403 8.69 13.98 15.90
CA THR A 403 7.52 13.21 16.33
C THR A 403 6.46 13.15 15.26
N GLN A 404 5.68 12.08 15.28
CA GLN A 404 4.53 11.90 14.43
C GLN A 404 3.33 11.42 15.23
N ARG A 405 2.15 11.93 14.89
CA ARG A 405 0.88 11.46 15.41
C ARG A 405 -0.12 11.42 14.27
N ILE A 406 -0.60 10.23 13.94
CA ILE A 406 -1.57 10.03 12.86
C ILE A 406 -2.76 9.24 13.41
N ASP A 407 -3.95 9.78 13.22
CA ASP A 407 -5.22 9.09 13.44
C ASP A 407 -5.96 9.04 12.10
N ILE A 408 -6.34 7.84 11.63
CA ILE A 408 -7.16 7.64 10.44
C ILE A 408 -8.37 6.81 10.85
N TYR A 409 -9.55 7.20 10.41
CA TYR A 409 -10.80 6.52 10.73
C TYR A 409 -11.81 6.71 9.62
N GLY A 410 -12.73 5.78 9.49
CA GLY A 410 -13.74 5.86 8.44
C GLY A 410 -14.59 4.62 8.32
N GLY A 411 -15.36 4.61 7.24
CA GLY A 411 -16.18 3.48 6.87
C GLY A 411 -16.58 3.53 5.40
N SER A 412 -16.99 2.38 4.91
CA SER A 412 -17.56 2.19 3.57
C SER A 412 -18.81 1.33 3.63
N ALA A 413 -19.69 1.52 2.65
CA ALA A 413 -20.84 0.67 2.43
C ALA A 413 -20.90 0.33 0.93
N THR A 414 -20.94 -0.96 0.61
CA THR A 414 -21.07 -1.48 -0.75
C THR A 414 -22.39 -2.25 -0.85
N LEU A 415 -23.32 -1.72 -1.63
CA LEU A 415 -24.54 -2.41 -2.00
C LEU A 415 -24.34 -3.04 -3.38
N SER A 416 -24.56 -4.34 -3.47
CA SER A 416 -24.60 -5.09 -4.71
C SER A 416 -26.00 -5.65 -4.90
N HIS A 417 -26.59 -5.44 -6.08
CA HIS A 417 -27.92 -5.92 -6.42
C HIS A 417 -27.95 -6.47 -7.84
N LYS A 418 -28.37 -7.71 -7.97
CA LYS A 418 -28.56 -8.39 -9.24
C LYS A 418 -29.93 -8.01 -9.82
N VAL A 419 -29.94 -7.04 -10.72
CA VAL A 419 -31.18 -6.51 -11.34
C VAL A 419 -31.85 -7.58 -12.23
N ARG A 420 -31.05 -8.36 -12.93
CA ARG A 420 -31.41 -9.54 -13.72
C ARG A 420 -30.17 -10.43 -13.87
N GLU A 421 -30.31 -11.60 -14.49
CA GLU A 421 -29.29 -12.66 -14.50
C GLU A 421 -27.85 -12.17 -14.78
N ASN A 422 -27.68 -11.18 -15.65
CA ASN A 422 -26.36 -10.65 -16.05
C ASN A 422 -26.20 -9.16 -15.83
N LEU A 423 -27.16 -8.48 -15.20
CA LEU A 423 -27.13 -7.04 -14.96
C LEU A 423 -27.00 -6.76 -13.48
N ASN A 424 -25.85 -6.25 -13.08
CA ASN A 424 -25.52 -5.97 -11.70
C ASN A 424 -25.50 -4.45 -11.45
N PHE A 425 -26.22 -4.01 -10.44
CA PHE A 425 -26.11 -2.67 -9.88
C PHE A 425 -25.16 -2.72 -8.67
N THR A 426 -24.24 -1.76 -8.59
CA THR A 426 -23.36 -1.59 -7.42
C THR A 426 -23.35 -0.13 -7.01
N ALA A 427 -23.51 0.11 -5.70
CA ALA A 427 -23.32 1.42 -5.09
C ALA A 427 -22.22 1.31 -4.02
N VAL A 428 -21.20 2.17 -4.11
CA VAL A 428 -20.10 2.24 -3.14
C VAL A 428 -20.09 3.63 -2.51
N GLY A 429 -20.42 3.71 -1.22
CA GLY A 429 -20.32 4.93 -0.43
C GLY A 429 -19.12 4.84 0.52
N GLY A 430 -18.40 5.95 0.70
CA GLY A 430 -17.28 6.01 1.64
C GLY A 430 -17.22 7.35 2.37
N TRP A 431 -16.87 7.29 3.64
CA TRP A 431 -16.50 8.45 4.43
C TRP A 431 -15.28 8.13 5.28
N GLN A 432 -14.34 9.08 5.35
CA GLN A 432 -13.16 8.93 6.18
C GLN A 432 -12.57 10.27 6.59
N GLY A 433 -11.80 10.25 7.67
CA GLY A 433 -11.06 11.37 8.21
C GLY A 433 -9.66 10.99 8.62
N SER A 434 -8.76 11.98 8.58
CA SER A 434 -7.41 11.87 9.12
C SER A 434 -7.06 13.12 9.93
N LYS A 435 -6.35 12.90 11.03
CA LYS A 435 -5.66 13.95 11.79
C LYS A 435 -4.20 13.58 11.86
N ARG A 436 -3.33 14.49 11.46
CA ARG A 436 -1.88 14.28 11.48
C ARG A 436 -1.20 15.47 12.10
N SER A 437 -0.24 15.21 12.97
CA SER A 437 0.71 16.20 13.48
C SER A 437 2.11 15.63 13.30
N VAL A 438 2.99 16.40 12.68
CA VAL A 438 4.38 15.99 12.40
C VAL A 438 5.31 17.15 12.71
N GLN A 439 6.36 16.84 13.45
CA GLN A 439 7.46 17.75 13.69
C GLN A 439 8.74 17.12 13.16
N GLY A 440 9.58 17.93 12.49
CA GLY A 440 10.80 17.40 11.92
C GLY A 440 11.76 18.46 11.45
N ASN A 441 12.97 17.98 11.15
CA ASN A 441 14.03 18.76 10.55
C ASN A 441 14.27 18.23 9.12
N GLY A 442 14.06 19.07 8.13
CA GLY A 442 14.17 18.70 6.71
C GLY A 442 15.58 18.76 6.12
N ASP A 443 16.59 19.18 6.91
CA ASP A 443 17.94 19.43 6.39
C ASP A 443 19.04 18.55 7.00
N GLY A 444 18.70 17.69 7.97
CA GLY A 444 19.66 16.80 8.63
C GLY A 444 20.74 17.48 9.46
N SER A 445 20.56 18.78 9.79
CA SER A 445 21.55 19.55 10.53
C SER A 445 21.15 19.74 11.99
N PRO A 446 22.11 20.02 12.90
CA PRO A 446 21.81 20.36 14.28
C PRO A 446 21.21 21.77 14.44
N TYR A 447 20.93 22.44 13.34
CA TYR A 447 20.35 23.77 13.29
C TYR A 447 18.99 23.77 12.66
N PRO A 448 18.10 24.69 13.01
CA PRO A 448 16.79 24.79 12.34
C PRO A 448 16.93 25.54 11.02
N ALA A 449 17.77 25.09 10.10
CA ALA A 449 17.82 25.64 8.77
C ALA A 449 16.49 25.40 8.04
N SER A 450 15.83 24.26 8.33
CA SER A 450 14.49 23.93 7.84
C SER A 450 13.74 23.08 8.87
N TYR A 451 13.29 23.67 9.98
CA TYR A 451 12.44 22.99 10.97
C TYR A 451 10.97 23.31 10.74
N PHE A 452 10.12 22.32 10.92
CA PHE A 452 8.68 22.48 10.73
C PHE A 452 7.85 21.75 11.80
N ASP A 453 6.67 22.33 12.08
CA ASP A 453 5.56 21.74 12.82
C ASP A 453 4.33 21.85 11.93
N ALA A 454 3.80 20.70 11.50
CA ALA A 454 2.67 20.60 10.60
C ALA A 454 1.49 19.90 11.25
N ASN A 455 0.32 20.52 11.21
CA ASN A 455 -0.94 19.98 11.70
C ASN A 455 -1.95 19.91 10.56
N GLU A 456 -2.39 18.70 10.25
CA GLU A 456 -3.28 18.42 9.14
C GLU A 456 -4.60 17.83 9.63
N LYS A 457 -5.71 18.27 9.04
CA LYS A 457 -7.02 17.65 9.21
C LYS A 457 -7.64 17.48 7.83
N LEU A 458 -7.97 16.25 7.52
CA LEU A 458 -8.56 15.86 6.24
C LEU A 458 -9.86 15.10 6.50
N SER A 459 -10.88 15.41 5.74
CA SER A 459 -12.10 14.60 5.67
C SER A 459 -12.55 14.47 4.23
N GLN A 460 -13.09 13.33 3.88
CA GLN A 460 -13.66 13.09 2.56
C GLN A 460 -14.92 12.25 2.61
N SER A 461 -15.78 12.41 1.59
CA SER A 461 -16.94 11.56 1.32
C SER A 461 -17.02 11.29 -0.16
N SER A 462 -17.39 10.07 -0.54
CA SER A 462 -17.54 9.66 -1.93
C SER A 462 -18.75 8.75 -2.14
N LEU A 463 -19.29 8.79 -3.34
CA LEU A 463 -20.34 7.89 -3.81
C LEU A 463 -20.06 7.50 -5.25
N GLU A 464 -20.04 6.21 -5.53
CA GLU A 464 -19.98 5.65 -6.87
C GLU A 464 -21.22 4.78 -7.11
N LEU A 465 -21.90 5.02 -8.21
CA LEU A 465 -23.02 4.22 -8.70
C LEU A 465 -22.62 3.61 -10.03
N ARG A 466 -22.82 2.35 -10.23
CA ARG A 466 -22.51 1.66 -11.50
C ARG A 466 -23.51 0.57 -11.81
N LEU A 467 -23.74 0.41 -13.09
CA LEU A 467 -24.52 -0.66 -13.68
C LEU A 467 -23.61 -1.40 -14.68
N ALA A 468 -23.49 -2.71 -14.54
CA ALA A 468 -22.66 -3.53 -15.40
C ALA A 468 -23.44 -4.74 -15.92
N ASP A 469 -23.38 -4.95 -17.22
CA ASP A 469 -23.85 -6.17 -17.88
C ASP A 469 -22.63 -7.01 -18.22
N ASP A 470 -22.58 -8.24 -17.67
CA ASP A 470 -21.47 -9.18 -17.80
C ASP A 470 -22.03 -10.54 -18.22
N THR A 471 -22.47 -10.62 -19.46
CA THR A 471 -23.02 -11.83 -20.03
C THR A 471 -21.95 -12.83 -20.45
N GLY A 472 -20.69 -12.39 -20.59
CA GLY A 472 -19.67 -13.15 -21.30
C GLY A 472 -20.02 -13.37 -22.77
N GLY A 473 -21.01 -12.62 -23.29
CA GLY A 473 -21.52 -12.67 -24.66
C GLY A 473 -20.70 -11.86 -25.65
N LYS A 474 -21.37 -11.39 -26.72
CA LYS A 474 -20.72 -10.51 -27.72
C LYS A 474 -20.49 -9.10 -27.22
N LEU A 475 -21.32 -8.65 -26.26
CA LEU A 475 -21.31 -7.28 -25.76
C LEU A 475 -21.40 -7.30 -24.24
N ASP A 476 -20.36 -6.86 -23.59
CA ASP A 476 -20.34 -6.53 -22.16
C ASP A 476 -20.16 -5.02 -22.01
N TRP A 477 -20.76 -4.42 -20.99
CA TRP A 477 -20.64 -2.98 -20.77
C TRP A 477 -20.74 -2.61 -19.29
N ILE A 478 -20.18 -1.48 -18.95
CA ILE A 478 -20.32 -0.83 -17.64
C ILE A 478 -20.57 0.66 -17.84
N ALA A 479 -21.48 1.22 -17.06
CA ALA A 479 -21.73 2.66 -16.99
C ALA A 479 -21.87 3.08 -15.53
N GLY A 480 -21.44 4.29 -15.20
CA GLY A 480 -21.51 4.76 -13.83
C GLY A 480 -21.38 6.26 -13.66
N ALA A 481 -21.67 6.69 -12.43
CA ALA A 481 -21.50 8.05 -11.95
C ALA A 481 -20.67 8.03 -10.67
N PHE A 482 -19.83 9.04 -10.50
CA PHE A 482 -18.97 9.19 -9.33
C PHE A 482 -19.03 10.62 -8.81
N TYR A 483 -19.08 10.73 -7.48
CA TYR A 483 -18.96 12.00 -6.79
C TYR A 483 -18.01 11.86 -5.59
N VAL A 484 -17.14 12.84 -5.40
CA VAL A 484 -16.29 12.94 -4.21
C VAL A 484 -16.15 14.38 -3.77
N THR A 485 -16.10 14.59 -2.47
CA THR A 485 -15.75 15.89 -1.85
C THR A 485 -14.76 15.66 -0.74
N ASP A 486 -13.82 16.58 -0.61
CA ASP A 486 -12.88 16.63 0.51
C ASP A 486 -12.68 18.03 1.06
N ASP A 487 -12.24 18.10 2.32
CA ASP A 487 -11.93 19.31 3.08
C ASP A 487 -10.61 19.12 3.79
N VAL A 488 -9.58 19.81 3.34
CA VAL A 488 -8.22 19.76 3.84
C VAL A 488 -7.89 21.05 4.56
N LYS A 489 -7.52 20.94 5.85
CA LYS A 489 -6.90 22.03 6.61
C LYS A 489 -5.46 21.67 6.88
N PHE A 490 -4.58 22.62 6.65
CA PHE A 490 -3.15 22.44 6.80
C PHE A 490 -2.54 23.66 7.47
N ASP A 491 -2.14 23.51 8.72
CA ASP A 491 -1.55 24.55 9.55
C ASP A 491 -0.08 24.18 9.76
N THR A 492 0.83 24.98 9.24
CA THR A 492 2.28 24.73 9.34
C THR A 492 2.98 25.92 9.95
N ASN A 493 3.87 25.68 10.90
CA ASN A 493 4.87 26.63 11.33
C ASN A 493 6.23 26.22 10.78
N TRP A 494 6.90 27.13 10.08
CA TRP A 494 8.25 26.95 9.54
C TRP A 494 9.23 27.87 10.21
N ILE A 495 10.36 27.33 10.64
CA ILE A 495 11.50 28.09 11.10
C ILE A 495 12.65 27.87 10.13
N SER A 496 13.13 28.90 9.51
CA SER A 496 14.27 28.86 8.59
C SER A 496 15.27 29.94 8.91
N TYR A 497 16.44 29.56 9.42
CA TYR A 497 17.52 30.51 9.66
C TYR A 497 18.13 31.03 8.37
N SER A 498 18.21 30.23 7.32
CA SER A 498 18.76 30.67 6.03
C SER A 498 17.93 31.80 5.41
N ALA A 499 16.62 31.78 5.64
CA ALA A 499 15.68 32.81 5.18
C ALA A 499 15.34 33.85 6.25
N LEU A 500 15.88 33.76 7.47
CA LEU A 500 15.53 34.64 8.61
C LEU A 500 14.01 34.74 8.81
N THR A 501 13.32 33.65 8.79
CA THR A 501 11.88 33.64 8.89
C THR A 501 11.38 32.57 9.89
N ASN A 502 10.34 32.92 10.62
CA ASN A 502 9.48 32.02 11.35
C ASN A 502 8.05 32.40 10.95
N TYR A 503 7.46 31.61 10.09
CA TYR A 503 6.14 31.94 9.56
C TYR A 503 5.11 30.82 9.80
N ASP A 504 3.88 31.28 10.01
CA ASP A 504 2.69 30.42 10.03
C ASP A 504 2.04 30.44 8.66
N ASN A 505 1.81 29.27 8.08
CA ASN A 505 1.04 29.07 6.88
C ASN A 505 -0.25 28.33 7.25
N LEU A 506 -1.37 29.04 7.25
CA LEU A 506 -2.68 28.53 7.68
C LEU A 506 -3.60 28.51 6.48
N HIS A 507 -4.01 27.34 6.02
CA HIS A 507 -4.89 27.27 4.86
C HIS A 507 -5.90 26.12 4.90
N ARG A 508 -6.92 26.26 4.08
CA ARG A 508 -7.96 25.28 3.88
C ARG A 508 -8.30 25.17 2.40
N GLN A 509 -8.37 23.94 1.91
CA GLN A 509 -8.84 23.64 0.57
C GLN A 509 -10.05 22.72 0.62
N LYS A 510 -11.10 23.10 -0.09
CA LYS A 510 -12.27 22.25 -0.34
C LYS A 510 -12.31 21.88 -1.81
N ARG A 511 -12.45 20.58 -2.11
CA ARG A 511 -12.58 20.05 -3.47
C ARG A 511 -13.87 19.31 -3.64
N LYS A 512 -14.42 19.36 -4.86
CA LYS A 512 -15.55 18.56 -5.32
C LYS A 512 -15.25 18.05 -6.71
N SER A 513 -15.54 16.80 -6.96
CA SER A 513 -15.39 16.19 -8.27
C SER A 513 -16.64 15.38 -8.60
N PHE A 514 -17.17 15.55 -9.80
CA PHE A 514 -18.27 14.76 -10.34
C PHE A 514 -17.82 14.14 -11.67
N ALA A 515 -18.22 12.90 -11.93
CA ALA A 515 -17.91 12.26 -13.19
C ALA A 515 -19.00 11.31 -13.66
N LEU A 516 -19.10 11.18 -14.99
CA LEU A 516 -19.84 10.12 -15.67
C LEU A 516 -18.87 9.30 -16.51
N PHE A 517 -19.01 7.98 -16.48
CA PHE A 517 -18.12 7.08 -17.21
C PHE A 517 -18.85 5.88 -17.79
N GLY A 518 -18.25 5.30 -18.81
CA GLY A 518 -18.72 4.05 -19.39
C GLY A 518 -17.64 3.35 -20.22
N GLN A 519 -17.78 2.05 -20.33
CA GLN A 519 -16.93 1.21 -21.17
C GLN A 519 -17.79 0.14 -21.82
N VAL A 520 -17.45 -0.19 -23.04
CA VAL A 520 -18.06 -1.25 -23.85
C VAL A 520 -16.96 -2.19 -24.29
N ASP A 521 -17.16 -3.49 -24.09
CA ASP A 521 -16.31 -4.57 -24.56
C ASP A 521 -17.08 -5.38 -25.59
N TYR A 522 -16.64 -5.35 -26.85
CA TYR A 522 -17.32 -6.00 -27.97
C TYR A 522 -16.44 -7.07 -28.61
N ARG A 523 -16.92 -8.30 -28.65
CA ARG A 523 -16.28 -9.42 -29.36
C ARG A 523 -16.68 -9.39 -30.82
N LEU A 524 -15.77 -8.89 -31.67
CA LEU A 524 -15.95 -8.89 -33.11
C LEU A 524 -16.05 -10.30 -33.70
N ILE A 525 -15.15 -11.17 -33.25
CA ILE A 525 -15.14 -12.62 -33.45
C ILE A 525 -14.70 -13.27 -32.13
N ASP A 526 -14.82 -14.56 -31.98
CA ASP A 526 -14.52 -15.30 -30.73
C ASP A 526 -13.14 -15.03 -30.14
N ARG A 527 -12.16 -14.67 -30.98
CA ARG A 527 -10.77 -14.40 -30.62
C ARG A 527 -10.39 -12.91 -30.59
N LEU A 528 -11.25 -12.01 -31.03
CA LEU A 528 -10.92 -10.59 -31.16
C LEU A 528 -11.93 -9.75 -30.40
N GLN A 529 -11.46 -9.11 -29.36
CA GLN A 529 -12.22 -8.17 -28.54
C GLN A 529 -11.72 -6.75 -28.73
N VAL A 530 -12.64 -5.81 -28.84
CA VAL A 530 -12.38 -4.37 -28.85
C VAL A 530 -13.09 -3.76 -27.65
N SER A 531 -12.35 -3.04 -26.83
CA SER A 531 -12.86 -2.32 -25.67
C SER A 531 -12.71 -0.83 -25.85
N ALA A 532 -13.79 -0.06 -25.68
CA ALA A 532 -13.78 1.40 -25.77
C ALA A 532 -14.43 1.99 -24.53
N GLY A 533 -13.75 2.94 -23.89
CA GLY A 533 -14.27 3.61 -22.69
C GLY A 533 -14.06 5.11 -22.75
N LEU A 534 -14.98 5.84 -22.11
CA LEU A 534 -14.96 7.30 -21.97
C LEU A 534 -15.36 7.70 -20.56
N ARG A 535 -14.78 8.81 -20.08
CA ARG A 535 -15.17 9.47 -18.84
C ARG A 535 -15.12 10.98 -19.01
N TYR A 536 -16.17 11.65 -18.58
CA TYR A 536 -16.21 13.09 -18.35
C TYR A 536 -16.09 13.35 -16.84
N THR A 537 -15.23 14.29 -16.45
CA THR A 537 -15.04 14.69 -15.06
C THR A 537 -15.04 16.21 -14.97
N ARG A 538 -15.72 16.75 -13.95
CA ARG A 538 -15.69 18.18 -13.57
C ARG A 538 -15.16 18.30 -12.16
N ASP A 539 -14.10 19.10 -12.01
CA ASP A 539 -13.41 19.39 -10.76
C ASP A 539 -13.59 20.84 -10.34
N ASN A 540 -13.85 21.07 -9.06
CA ASN A 540 -13.91 22.41 -8.46
C ASN A 540 -13.13 22.42 -7.16
N ALA A 541 -12.36 23.49 -6.93
CA ALA A 541 -11.64 23.71 -5.68
C ALA A 541 -11.76 25.17 -5.22
N ASN A 542 -11.87 25.33 -3.90
CA ASN A 542 -11.76 26.63 -3.24
C ASN A 542 -10.60 26.55 -2.25
N TYR A 543 -9.69 27.53 -2.30
CA TYR A 543 -8.46 27.59 -1.51
C TYR A 543 -8.34 28.91 -0.80
N VAL A 544 -8.48 28.91 0.51
CA VAL A 544 -8.41 30.08 1.36
C VAL A 544 -7.29 29.95 2.37
N GLY A 545 -6.60 31.03 2.68
CA GLY A 545 -5.54 30.97 3.68
C GLY A 545 -5.00 32.32 4.09
N ARG A 546 -4.05 32.24 5.00
CA ARG A 546 -3.33 33.37 5.58
C ARG A 546 -1.91 32.95 5.96
N ASN A 547 -0.93 33.79 5.62
CA ASN A 547 0.45 33.67 6.09
C ASN A 547 0.81 34.82 7.01
N VAL A 548 1.60 34.49 8.04
CA VAL A 548 2.09 35.44 9.04
C VAL A 548 3.55 35.15 9.29
N ASP A 549 4.46 36.09 8.93
CA ASP A 549 5.83 36.06 9.39
C ASP A 549 5.87 36.64 10.81
N ARG A 550 6.26 35.82 11.78
CA ARG A 550 6.39 36.22 13.20
C ARG A 550 7.58 37.15 13.47
N ASN A 551 8.46 37.25 12.49
CA ASN A 551 9.61 38.19 12.47
C ASN A 551 10.42 38.20 13.79
N PRO A 552 10.87 37.08 14.32
CA PRO A 552 11.54 37.02 15.64
C PRO A 552 12.90 37.72 15.65
N TRP A 553 13.45 38.02 14.47
CA TRP A 553 14.76 38.69 14.30
C TRP A 553 14.65 40.19 13.96
N GLY A 554 13.44 40.72 13.99
CA GLY A 554 13.21 42.16 13.66
C GLY A 554 13.24 42.47 12.17
N ILE A 555 13.48 41.46 11.29
CA ILE A 555 13.55 41.60 9.83
C ILE A 555 12.59 40.58 9.24
N SER A 556 11.55 41.04 8.56
CA SER A 556 10.62 40.14 7.89
C SER A 556 11.10 39.81 6.48
N THR A 557 11.32 38.54 6.19
CA THR A 557 11.62 38.06 4.83
C THR A 557 10.49 38.40 3.85
N PHE A 558 9.23 38.40 4.30
CA PHE A 558 8.09 38.75 3.47
C PHE A 558 8.20 40.17 2.93
N THR A 559 8.53 41.14 3.79
CA THR A 559 8.61 42.54 3.40
C THR A 559 9.92 42.90 2.72
N THR A 560 11.07 42.35 3.17
CA THR A 560 12.39 42.70 2.69
C THR A 560 12.86 41.96 1.44
N THR A 561 12.46 40.69 1.30
CA THR A 561 12.89 39.83 0.18
C THR A 561 11.82 39.74 -0.89
N PHE A 562 10.56 39.54 -0.48
CA PHE A 562 9.48 39.28 -1.40
C PHE A 562 8.55 40.50 -1.62
N ALA A 563 8.81 41.62 -0.97
CA ALA A 563 8.01 42.86 -1.06
C ALA A 563 6.49 42.59 -0.82
N THR A 564 6.18 41.64 0.05
CA THR A 564 4.81 41.22 0.38
C THR A 564 4.39 41.80 1.72
N THR A 565 3.11 42.13 1.87
CA THR A 565 2.57 42.58 3.15
C THR A 565 2.61 41.45 4.20
N ASN A 566 2.85 41.82 5.46
CA ASN A 566 2.82 40.88 6.58
C ASN A 566 1.75 41.31 7.60
N PRO A 567 0.69 40.53 7.84
CA PRO A 567 0.30 39.26 7.14
C PRO A 567 -0.34 39.51 5.79
N PHE A 568 -0.46 38.42 4.98
CA PHE A 568 -1.28 38.42 3.77
C PHE A 568 -2.25 37.24 3.75
N SER A 569 -3.35 37.38 2.99
CA SER A 569 -4.41 36.36 2.89
C SER A 569 -4.84 36.18 1.43
N TRP A 570 -5.46 35.04 1.15
CA TRP A 570 -5.97 34.73 -0.19
C TRP A 570 -7.32 33.97 -0.13
N ASP A 571 -8.08 34.09 -1.22
CA ASP A 571 -9.28 33.31 -1.51
C ASP A 571 -9.29 33.04 -3.03
N GLU A 572 -8.91 31.84 -3.41
CA GLU A 572 -8.69 31.45 -4.81
C GLU A 572 -9.62 30.29 -5.17
N LYS A 573 -10.02 30.25 -6.44
CA LYS A 573 -10.89 29.19 -6.99
C LYS A 573 -10.27 28.57 -8.22
N PHE A 574 -10.54 27.29 -8.40
CA PHE A 574 -10.12 26.52 -9.55
C PHE A 574 -11.30 25.68 -10.04
N GLU A 575 -11.54 25.67 -11.35
CA GLU A 575 -12.50 24.82 -12.04
C GLU A 575 -11.85 24.21 -13.26
N ASP A 576 -12.11 22.94 -13.53
CA ASP A 576 -11.58 22.22 -14.69
C ASP A 576 -12.56 21.14 -15.15
N ASP A 577 -12.58 20.90 -16.46
CA ASP A 577 -13.34 19.85 -17.11
C ASP A 577 -12.41 18.96 -17.92
N ASN A 578 -12.52 17.65 -17.78
CA ASN A 578 -11.67 16.71 -18.48
C ASN A 578 -12.47 15.57 -19.12
N VAL A 579 -12.05 15.17 -20.32
CA VAL A 579 -12.50 13.96 -20.98
C VAL A 579 -11.34 12.99 -21.13
N SER A 580 -11.45 11.81 -20.51
CA SER A 580 -10.49 10.72 -20.63
C SER A 580 -11.09 9.57 -21.40
N GLY A 581 -10.30 8.93 -22.26
CA GLY A 581 -10.76 7.80 -23.04
C GLY A 581 -9.69 6.72 -23.20
N ARG A 582 -10.12 5.49 -23.48
CA ARG A 582 -9.25 4.35 -23.80
C ARG A 582 -9.87 3.49 -24.89
N LEU A 583 -9.03 3.04 -25.82
CA LEU A 583 -9.35 2.02 -26.81
C LEU A 583 -8.33 0.88 -26.66
N THR A 584 -8.83 -0.35 -26.58
CA THR A 584 -8.00 -1.54 -26.46
C THR A 584 -8.45 -2.59 -27.48
N VAL A 585 -7.52 -3.24 -28.14
CA VAL A 585 -7.76 -4.39 -28.99
C VAL A 585 -6.99 -5.57 -28.41
N LYS A 586 -7.72 -6.65 -28.09
CA LYS A 586 -7.16 -7.91 -27.56
C LYS A 586 -7.42 -9.02 -28.57
N TYR A 587 -6.39 -9.83 -28.84
CA TYR A 587 -6.49 -11.00 -29.69
C TYR A 587 -6.01 -12.26 -28.96
N ASP A 588 -6.86 -13.26 -28.85
CA ASP A 588 -6.56 -14.57 -28.29
C ASP A 588 -5.92 -15.45 -29.36
N VAL A 589 -4.57 -15.50 -29.37
CA VAL A 589 -3.78 -16.29 -30.32
C VAL A 589 -4.07 -17.78 -30.15
N THR A 590 -4.08 -18.23 -28.90
CA THR A 590 -4.52 -19.57 -28.47
C THR A 590 -5.35 -19.44 -27.21
N SER A 591 -5.85 -20.53 -26.65
CA SER A 591 -6.52 -20.55 -25.34
C SER A 591 -5.62 -20.07 -24.19
N ASN A 592 -4.31 -20.15 -24.36
CA ASN A 592 -3.31 -19.87 -23.31
C ASN A 592 -2.43 -18.65 -23.60
N LEU A 593 -2.56 -18.06 -24.79
CA LEU A 593 -1.75 -16.93 -25.24
C LEU A 593 -2.65 -15.86 -25.84
N ASN A 594 -2.60 -14.67 -25.28
CA ASN A 594 -3.20 -13.48 -25.86
C ASN A 594 -2.21 -12.32 -25.97
N VAL A 595 -2.52 -11.42 -26.89
CA VAL A 595 -1.81 -10.16 -27.10
C VAL A 595 -2.81 -9.03 -27.12
N PHE A 596 -2.37 -7.85 -26.72
CA PHE A 596 -3.20 -6.67 -26.81
C PHE A 596 -2.38 -5.43 -27.17
N VAL A 597 -3.08 -4.44 -27.74
CA VAL A 597 -2.59 -3.08 -27.90
C VAL A 597 -3.65 -2.12 -27.37
N SER A 598 -3.22 -1.05 -26.72
CA SER A 598 -4.13 -0.02 -26.23
C SER A 598 -3.58 1.39 -26.40
N GLY A 599 -4.48 2.35 -26.61
CA GLY A 599 -4.19 3.76 -26.58
C GLY A 599 -5.21 4.46 -25.67
N GLY A 600 -4.76 5.41 -24.86
CA GLY A 600 -5.64 6.10 -23.95
C GLY A 600 -5.10 7.42 -23.46
N THR A 601 -5.95 8.15 -22.72
CA THR A 601 -5.61 9.39 -22.06
C THR A 601 -5.94 9.30 -20.57
N GLY A 602 -5.19 10.03 -19.77
CA GLY A 602 -5.46 10.24 -18.35
C GLY A 602 -5.11 11.67 -17.97
N TYR A 603 -5.53 12.09 -16.79
CA TYR A 603 -5.17 13.39 -16.28
C TYR A 603 -4.96 13.36 -14.77
N ARG A 604 -4.18 14.31 -14.30
CA ARG A 604 -4.00 14.67 -12.91
C ARG A 604 -4.59 16.05 -12.71
N GLY A 605 -5.51 16.19 -11.76
CA GLY A 605 -6.21 17.46 -11.52
C GLY A 605 -5.24 18.61 -11.23
N GLY A 606 -5.55 19.79 -11.70
CA GLY A 606 -4.91 21.02 -11.30
C GLY A 606 -5.25 21.36 -9.85
N GLY A 607 -4.71 22.47 -9.34
CA GLY A 607 -4.94 22.86 -7.95
C GLY A 607 -3.98 23.92 -7.46
N PHE A 608 -3.69 23.90 -6.18
CA PHE A 608 -2.95 24.92 -5.48
C PHE A 608 -1.72 24.34 -4.76
N ASP A 609 -0.66 25.11 -4.70
CA ASP A 609 0.47 24.80 -3.82
C ASP A 609 0.09 25.04 -2.35
N GLY A 610 0.55 24.22 -1.44
CA GLY A 610 0.15 24.24 -0.02
C GLY A 610 1.28 24.43 0.98
N THR A 611 2.55 24.60 0.60
CA THR A 611 3.62 24.53 1.60
C THR A 611 4.48 25.78 1.74
N SER A 612 5.03 26.29 0.67
CA SER A 612 6.03 27.35 0.73
C SER A 612 5.48 28.63 0.13
N ILE A 613 4.52 29.25 0.81
CA ILE A 613 3.79 30.42 0.31
C ILE A 613 4.40 31.68 0.93
N PHE A 614 5.18 32.40 0.17
CA PHE A 614 5.82 33.69 0.59
C PHE A 614 5.15 34.91 -0.06
N THR A 615 4.43 34.69 -1.16
CA THR A 615 3.75 35.75 -1.89
C THR A 615 2.37 35.31 -2.36
N VAL A 616 1.54 36.25 -2.77
CA VAL A 616 0.23 35.96 -3.37
C VAL A 616 0.37 35.24 -4.72
N ALA A 617 1.48 35.35 -5.42
CA ALA A 617 1.71 34.68 -6.68
C ALA A 617 1.71 33.14 -6.56
N GLU A 618 2.20 32.60 -5.44
CA GLU A 618 2.24 31.17 -5.15
C GLU A 618 0.89 30.58 -4.78
N THR A 619 -0.10 31.43 -4.49
CA THR A 619 -1.49 30.98 -4.19
C THR A 619 -2.31 30.77 -5.45
N LYS A 620 -1.80 31.13 -6.62
CA LYS A 620 -2.52 30.95 -7.90
C LYS A 620 -2.58 29.48 -8.28
N PRO A 621 -3.65 29.03 -8.92
CA PRO A 621 -3.77 27.63 -9.34
C PRO A 621 -2.83 27.30 -10.49
N PHE A 622 -2.35 26.06 -10.50
CA PHE A 622 -1.70 25.44 -11.65
C PHE A 622 -2.70 24.58 -12.41
N ALA A 623 -2.50 24.39 -13.72
CA ALA A 623 -3.40 23.67 -14.60
C ALA A 623 -3.28 22.14 -14.40
N SER A 624 -4.26 21.39 -14.90
CA SER A 624 -4.23 19.93 -14.95
C SER A 624 -3.12 19.41 -15.87
N GLU A 625 -2.45 18.36 -15.44
CA GLU A 625 -1.50 17.57 -16.23
C GLU A 625 -2.26 16.52 -17.03
N THR A 626 -1.88 16.29 -18.27
CA THR A 626 -2.47 15.26 -19.14
C THR A 626 -1.41 14.29 -19.65
N VAL A 627 -1.83 13.03 -19.84
CA VAL A 627 -0.99 11.99 -20.43
C VAL A 627 -1.69 11.33 -21.60
N ARG A 628 -0.92 11.06 -22.68
CA ARG A 628 -1.29 10.14 -23.76
C ARG A 628 -0.43 8.89 -23.61
N ALA A 629 -1.07 7.74 -23.56
CA ALA A 629 -0.44 6.46 -23.29
C ALA A 629 -0.69 5.49 -24.44
N TYR A 630 0.35 4.77 -24.83
CA TYR A 630 0.30 3.65 -25.77
C TYR A 630 0.92 2.44 -25.07
N GLU A 631 0.26 1.31 -25.16
CA GLU A 631 0.72 0.07 -24.52
C GLU A 631 0.53 -1.11 -25.48
N ALA A 632 1.42 -2.07 -25.41
CA ALA A 632 1.29 -3.38 -26.04
C ALA A 632 1.70 -4.46 -25.02
N GLY A 633 0.96 -5.56 -24.98
CA GLY A 633 1.26 -6.61 -24.00
C GLY A 633 0.97 -8.00 -24.54
N LEU A 634 1.63 -8.98 -23.90
CA LEU A 634 1.48 -10.40 -24.14
C LEU A 634 1.20 -11.10 -22.79
N ARG A 635 0.25 -12.04 -22.79
CA ARG A 635 -0.07 -12.89 -21.65
C ARG A 635 0.00 -14.34 -22.10
N TRP A 636 0.86 -15.12 -21.45
CA TRP A 636 0.99 -16.54 -21.71
C TRP A 636 0.88 -17.33 -20.40
N THR A 637 -0.17 -18.13 -20.31
CA THR A 637 -0.49 -18.89 -19.08
C THR A 637 -0.63 -20.37 -19.40
N THR A 638 0.11 -21.18 -18.70
CA THR A 638 0.01 -22.65 -18.69
C THR A 638 -0.06 -23.14 -17.24
N PRO A 639 -0.34 -24.40 -16.95
CA PRO A 639 -0.35 -24.92 -15.58
C PRO A 639 0.99 -24.76 -14.82
N ARG A 640 2.10 -24.50 -15.54
CA ARG A 640 3.44 -24.36 -14.95
C ARG A 640 4.12 -23.03 -15.21
N LEU A 641 3.53 -22.20 -16.03
CA LEU A 641 4.14 -20.93 -16.43
C LEU A 641 3.09 -19.86 -16.57
N ARG A 642 3.32 -18.71 -15.94
CA ARG A 642 2.61 -17.45 -16.20
C ARG A 642 3.64 -16.40 -16.60
N LEU A 643 3.49 -15.85 -17.79
CA LEU A 643 4.34 -14.80 -18.33
C LEU A 643 3.49 -13.63 -18.77
N SER A 644 3.83 -12.45 -18.29
CA SER A 644 3.34 -11.16 -18.78
C SER A 644 4.52 -10.35 -19.30
N LEU A 645 4.38 -9.80 -20.49
CA LEU A 645 5.33 -8.87 -21.09
C LEU A 645 4.54 -7.64 -21.54
N ASP A 646 4.99 -6.46 -21.11
CA ASP A 646 4.35 -5.18 -21.43
C ASP A 646 5.39 -4.18 -21.92
N ALA A 647 5.07 -3.46 -23.00
CA ALA A 647 5.83 -2.32 -23.50
C ALA A 647 4.92 -1.09 -23.53
N PHE A 648 5.47 0.08 -23.20
CA PHE A 648 4.70 1.31 -23.12
C PHE A 648 5.48 2.55 -23.57
N ASP A 649 4.74 3.57 -24.06
CA ASP A 649 5.23 4.93 -24.37
C ASP A 649 4.18 5.94 -23.85
N TYR A 650 4.55 6.75 -22.88
CA TYR A 650 3.72 7.78 -22.27
C TYR A 650 4.26 9.16 -22.56
N ARG A 651 3.37 10.09 -22.91
CA ARG A 651 3.71 11.47 -23.22
C ARG A 651 2.86 12.42 -22.37
N PHE A 652 3.54 13.16 -21.51
CA PHE A 652 2.95 14.13 -20.60
C PHE A 652 2.96 15.53 -21.21
N SER A 653 1.89 16.25 -21.02
CA SER A 653 1.77 17.69 -21.28
C SER A 653 1.35 18.37 -19.99
N GLU A 654 1.83 19.60 -19.80
CA GLU A 654 1.59 20.37 -18.58
C GLU A 654 2.03 19.63 -17.32
N LEU A 655 3.21 18.94 -17.39
CA LEU A 655 3.77 18.19 -16.27
C LEU A 655 3.81 19.06 -15.02
N GLN A 656 3.22 18.56 -13.93
CA GLN A 656 3.21 19.25 -12.64
C GLN A 656 4.44 18.83 -11.82
N ALA A 657 5.27 19.82 -11.44
CA ALA A 657 6.42 19.56 -10.58
C ALA A 657 6.74 20.80 -9.74
N THR A 658 7.51 20.62 -8.66
CA THR A 658 8.11 21.72 -7.92
C THR A 658 9.27 22.31 -8.72
N THR A 659 9.24 23.61 -8.90
CA THR A 659 10.24 24.38 -9.65
C THR A 659 10.42 25.75 -9.02
N ARG A 660 11.47 26.46 -9.46
CA ARG A 660 11.69 27.85 -9.08
C ARG A 660 10.70 28.75 -9.84
N LEU A 661 9.92 29.52 -9.10
CA LEU A 661 8.96 30.48 -9.64
C LEU A 661 9.60 31.81 -9.98
N ALA A 662 8.88 32.69 -10.70
CA ALA A 662 9.36 33.99 -11.12
C ALA A 662 9.75 34.95 -9.97
N ASN A 663 9.23 34.71 -8.78
CA ASN A 663 9.55 35.42 -7.55
C ASN A 663 10.74 34.82 -6.75
N ASP A 664 11.48 33.91 -7.37
CA ASP A 664 12.65 33.24 -6.78
C ASP A 664 12.34 32.27 -5.62
N THR A 665 11.08 31.89 -5.46
CA THR A 665 10.64 30.86 -4.50
C THR A 665 10.44 29.52 -5.19
N ASN A 666 10.37 28.44 -4.39
CA ASN A 666 10.03 27.11 -4.90
C ASN A 666 8.53 26.86 -4.71
N GLY A 667 7.86 26.50 -5.77
CA GLY A 667 6.45 26.17 -5.75
C GLY A 667 6.07 25.19 -6.85
N ARG A 668 4.85 24.68 -6.82
CA ARG A 668 4.33 23.79 -7.85
C ARG A 668 3.82 24.59 -9.03
N ALA A 669 4.23 24.18 -10.22
CA ALA A 669 3.78 24.76 -11.47
C ALA A 669 3.73 23.68 -12.58
N ASN A 670 3.15 24.04 -13.72
CA ASN A 670 3.24 23.26 -14.96
C ASN A 670 4.59 23.54 -15.62
N VAL A 671 5.51 22.58 -15.53
CA VAL A 671 6.91 22.78 -15.92
C VAL A 671 7.19 22.47 -17.41
N GLY A 672 6.30 21.76 -18.10
CA GLY A 672 6.47 21.47 -19.52
C GLY A 672 6.00 20.08 -19.96
N LYS A 673 6.76 19.44 -20.85
CA LYS A 673 6.46 18.12 -21.41
C LYS A 673 7.50 17.11 -20.97
N ALA A 674 7.07 15.87 -20.78
CA ALA A 674 7.95 14.73 -20.44
C ALA A 674 7.51 13.45 -21.16
N SER A 675 8.39 12.46 -21.17
CA SER A 675 8.07 11.10 -21.62
C SER A 675 8.52 10.06 -20.61
N SER A 676 7.80 8.93 -20.60
CA SER A 676 8.19 7.70 -19.91
C SER A 676 7.96 6.52 -20.86
N LYS A 677 9.00 5.73 -21.11
CA LYS A 677 8.97 4.55 -21.98
C LYS A 677 9.60 3.38 -21.26
N GLY A 678 9.16 2.17 -21.56
CA GLY A 678 9.78 1.02 -20.92
C GLY A 678 9.23 -0.32 -21.36
N ILE A 679 9.85 -1.35 -20.76
CA ILE A 679 9.44 -2.75 -20.90
C ILE A 679 9.35 -3.34 -19.51
N GLU A 680 8.29 -4.09 -19.25
CA GLU A 680 8.07 -4.82 -18.01
C GLU A 680 7.86 -6.30 -18.28
N VAL A 681 8.42 -7.12 -17.39
CA VAL A 681 8.29 -8.58 -17.41
C VAL A 681 7.82 -9.06 -16.05
N ALA A 682 6.78 -9.90 -16.04
CA ALA A 682 6.38 -10.67 -14.87
C ALA A 682 6.34 -12.15 -15.25
N LEU A 683 7.13 -12.97 -14.56
CA LEU A 683 7.26 -14.40 -14.78
C LEU A 683 7.01 -15.14 -13.48
N SER A 684 6.17 -16.16 -13.52
CA SER A 684 6.07 -17.19 -12.47
C SER A 684 6.19 -18.56 -13.11
N ALA A 685 7.19 -19.34 -12.72
CA ALA A 685 7.49 -20.64 -13.31
C ALA A 685 7.61 -21.72 -12.22
N GLN A 686 6.81 -22.76 -12.34
CA GLN A 686 6.87 -23.93 -11.47
C GLN A 686 7.95 -24.90 -11.99
N LEU A 687 9.15 -24.83 -11.38
CA LEU A 687 10.33 -25.58 -11.80
C LEU A 687 10.27 -27.05 -11.38
N LEU A 688 9.69 -27.32 -10.22
CA LEU A 688 9.50 -28.66 -9.67
C LEU A 688 8.09 -28.82 -9.13
N ARG A 689 7.47 -29.95 -9.45
CA ARG A 689 6.17 -30.35 -8.91
C ARG A 689 6.13 -31.84 -8.72
N THR A 690 6.09 -32.27 -7.47
CA THR A 690 5.87 -33.67 -7.06
C THR A 690 4.75 -33.71 -6.02
N GLN A 691 4.35 -34.90 -5.60
CA GLN A 691 3.36 -35.03 -4.51
C GLN A 691 3.83 -34.43 -3.16
N ARG A 692 5.12 -34.22 -2.97
CA ARG A 692 5.69 -33.74 -1.70
C ARG A 692 6.52 -32.49 -1.82
N GLN A 693 6.85 -32.05 -3.01
CA GLN A 693 7.75 -30.89 -3.22
C GLN A 693 7.24 -29.99 -4.33
N GLY A 694 7.32 -28.71 -4.10
CA GLY A 694 7.10 -27.66 -5.07
C GLY A 694 8.28 -26.68 -5.07
N LEU A 695 8.69 -26.23 -6.24
CA LEU A 695 9.68 -25.18 -6.41
C LEU A 695 9.18 -24.20 -7.47
N THR A 696 8.97 -22.95 -7.07
CA THR A 696 8.51 -21.89 -7.95
C THR A 696 9.56 -20.78 -8.02
N PHE A 697 9.80 -20.29 -9.20
CA PHE A 697 10.65 -19.15 -9.47
C PHE A 697 9.80 -17.99 -9.99
N ASP A 698 9.85 -16.86 -9.29
CA ASP A 698 9.13 -15.65 -9.67
C ASP A 698 10.10 -14.52 -9.99
N VAL A 699 9.83 -13.78 -11.07
CA VAL A 699 10.59 -12.58 -11.46
C VAL A 699 9.61 -11.49 -11.84
N ASN A 700 9.85 -10.28 -11.34
CA ASN A 700 9.26 -9.06 -11.86
C ASN A 700 10.39 -8.08 -12.16
N ALA A 701 10.46 -7.56 -13.36
CA ALA A 701 11.48 -6.62 -13.78
C ALA A 701 10.87 -5.51 -14.64
N ALA A 702 11.41 -4.31 -14.50
CA ALA A 702 11.07 -3.15 -15.31
C ALA A 702 12.36 -2.45 -15.76
N TRP A 703 12.42 -2.10 -17.02
CA TRP A 703 13.39 -1.18 -17.57
C TRP A 703 12.66 0.09 -18.00
N LEU A 704 13.14 1.26 -17.52
CA LEU A 704 12.52 2.55 -17.74
C LEU A 704 13.49 3.51 -18.39
N ASN A 705 12.96 4.34 -19.29
CA ASN A 705 13.62 5.52 -19.81
C ASN A 705 12.64 6.70 -19.69
N THR A 706 12.99 7.68 -18.87
CA THR A 706 12.19 8.89 -18.67
C THR A 706 13.01 10.10 -19.02
N GLU A 707 12.37 11.13 -19.58
CA GLU A 707 13.06 12.35 -19.97
C GLU A 707 12.14 13.57 -19.97
N ILE A 708 12.67 14.73 -19.65
CA ILE A 708 12.04 16.02 -19.86
C ILE A 708 12.24 16.41 -21.35
N LEU A 709 11.14 16.62 -22.08
CA LEU A 709 11.17 16.93 -23.50
C LEU A 709 11.24 18.43 -23.79
N SER A 710 10.62 19.23 -22.96
CA SER A 710 10.64 20.69 -23.03
C SER A 710 10.16 21.33 -21.75
N PHE A 711 10.61 22.54 -21.48
CA PHE A 711 10.12 23.35 -20.39
C PHE A 711 9.09 24.41 -20.85
N SER A 712 8.19 24.78 -19.96
CA SER A 712 7.24 25.86 -20.16
C SER A 712 7.95 27.22 -20.16
N SER A 713 7.49 28.18 -20.99
CA SER A 713 8.04 29.55 -21.08
C SER A 713 7.82 30.38 -19.81
N ASN A 714 6.89 29.99 -18.94
CA ASN A 714 6.56 30.71 -17.71
C ASN A 714 7.47 30.36 -16.53
N ARG A 715 8.43 29.47 -16.74
CA ARG A 715 9.36 29.01 -15.72
C ARG A 715 10.61 29.89 -15.71
N VAL A 716 11.11 30.26 -14.52
CA VAL A 716 12.47 30.77 -14.37
C VAL A 716 13.44 29.63 -14.67
N ALA A 717 14.39 29.88 -15.58
CA ALA A 717 15.39 28.86 -15.91
C ALA A 717 16.21 28.54 -14.65
N ASP A 718 16.04 27.33 -14.13
CA ASP A 718 16.94 26.76 -13.15
C ASP A 718 18.12 26.15 -13.91
N VAL A 719 19.30 26.67 -13.70
CA VAL A 719 20.55 26.24 -14.39
C VAL A 719 20.87 24.76 -14.16
N LEU A 720 20.26 24.15 -13.15
CA LEU A 720 20.44 22.74 -12.81
C LEU A 720 19.42 21.79 -13.45
N GLN A 721 18.44 22.31 -14.19
CA GLN A 721 17.40 21.51 -14.83
C GLN A 721 17.52 21.61 -16.36
N THR A 722 17.75 20.48 -17.04
CA THR A 722 17.96 20.46 -18.49
C THR A 722 16.94 19.57 -19.20
N VAL A 723 16.73 19.85 -20.50
CA VAL A 723 16.02 18.95 -21.39
C VAL A 723 16.86 17.68 -21.53
N GLY A 724 16.22 16.51 -21.40
CA GLY A 724 16.87 15.20 -21.34
C GLY A 724 17.09 14.67 -19.92
N ASP A 725 16.91 15.48 -18.87
CA ASP A 725 16.98 14.99 -17.50
C ASP A 725 15.90 13.94 -17.23
N PRO A 726 16.20 12.91 -16.42
CA PRO A 726 15.22 11.89 -16.02
C PRO A 726 14.17 12.49 -15.08
N LEU A 727 12.99 11.85 -15.02
CA LEU A 727 11.97 12.20 -14.04
C LEU A 727 12.35 11.67 -12.65
N PRO A 728 11.94 12.35 -11.55
CA PRO A 728 12.18 11.89 -10.19
C PRO A 728 11.47 10.59 -9.89
N GLY A 729 12.10 9.69 -9.11
CA GLY A 729 11.51 8.41 -8.73
C GLY A 729 11.35 7.45 -9.91
N ALA A 730 12.28 7.51 -10.87
CA ALA A 730 12.30 6.71 -12.09
C ALA A 730 13.62 5.93 -12.19
N PRO A 731 13.80 4.84 -11.42
CA PRO A 731 14.97 4.00 -11.55
C PRO A 731 15.03 3.40 -12.97
N ASP A 732 16.20 3.43 -13.60
CA ASP A 732 16.41 2.90 -14.94
C ASP A 732 16.12 1.40 -15.04
N VAL A 733 16.42 0.66 -13.97
CA VAL A 733 16.10 -0.76 -13.81
C VAL A 733 15.56 -1.01 -12.41
N SER A 734 14.47 -1.74 -12.30
CA SER A 734 14.01 -2.32 -11.05
C SER A 734 13.66 -3.79 -11.26
N ALA A 735 14.07 -4.66 -10.34
CA ALA A 735 13.80 -6.09 -10.46
C ALA A 735 13.61 -6.75 -9.10
N THR A 736 12.68 -7.68 -9.04
CA THR A 736 12.53 -8.61 -7.91
C THR A 736 12.59 -10.03 -8.44
N ALA A 737 13.35 -10.90 -7.80
CA ALA A 737 13.38 -12.32 -8.10
C ALA A 737 13.22 -13.12 -6.81
N SER A 738 12.48 -14.22 -6.85
CA SER A 738 12.37 -15.09 -5.67
C SER A 738 12.29 -16.56 -6.05
N LEU A 739 12.89 -17.38 -5.19
CA LEU A 739 12.80 -18.82 -5.24
C LEU A 739 12.00 -19.28 -4.03
N ASN A 740 10.88 -19.94 -4.27
CA ASN A 740 9.96 -20.43 -3.26
C ASN A 740 9.95 -21.96 -3.31
N HIS A 741 10.40 -22.59 -2.22
CA HIS A 741 10.40 -24.04 -2.08
C HIS A 741 9.42 -24.48 -1.01
N SER A 742 8.68 -25.52 -1.27
CA SER A 742 7.77 -26.15 -0.32
C SER A 742 7.98 -27.65 -0.30
N VAL A 743 7.96 -28.24 0.90
CA VAL A 743 8.09 -29.68 1.06
C VAL A 743 7.18 -30.19 2.18
N THR A 744 6.40 -31.25 1.89
CA THR A 744 5.67 -31.99 2.91
C THR A 744 6.62 -32.99 3.58
N LEU A 745 6.75 -32.83 4.86
CA LEU A 745 7.53 -33.72 5.74
C LEU A 745 6.64 -34.91 6.18
N LYS A 746 7.17 -35.74 7.07
CA LYS A 746 6.39 -36.81 7.70
C LYS A 746 5.31 -36.24 8.62
N ASP A 747 4.26 -37.03 8.85
CA ASP A 747 3.19 -36.74 9.82
C ASP A 747 2.41 -35.43 9.56
N GLY A 748 2.36 -34.99 8.28
CA GLY A 748 1.58 -33.80 7.87
C GLY A 748 2.25 -32.45 8.15
N TRP A 749 3.49 -32.41 8.60
CA TRP A 749 4.28 -31.19 8.68
C TRP A 749 4.65 -30.70 7.30
N SER A 750 4.76 -29.39 7.13
CA SER A 750 5.28 -28.81 5.89
C SER A 750 6.30 -27.70 6.17
N LEU A 751 7.33 -27.66 5.34
CA LEU A 751 8.36 -26.63 5.36
C LEU A 751 8.24 -25.81 4.09
N ARG A 752 8.17 -24.48 4.25
CA ARG A 752 8.23 -23.52 3.12
C ARG A 752 9.45 -22.64 3.31
N SER A 753 10.20 -22.41 2.25
CA SER A 753 11.37 -21.53 2.27
C SER A 753 11.28 -20.57 1.10
N ARG A 754 11.62 -19.31 1.34
CA ARG A 754 11.71 -18.26 0.34
C ARG A 754 13.07 -17.58 0.42
N LEU A 755 13.72 -17.42 -0.74
CA LEU A 755 14.86 -16.53 -0.92
C LEU A 755 14.43 -15.49 -1.96
N GLY A 756 14.54 -14.21 -1.60
CA GLY A 756 14.16 -13.08 -2.45
C GLY A 756 15.36 -12.14 -2.65
N VAL A 757 15.46 -11.60 -3.85
CA VAL A 757 16.44 -10.56 -4.22
C VAL A 757 15.65 -9.40 -4.83
N THR A 758 15.91 -8.18 -4.37
CA THR A 758 15.36 -6.95 -4.91
C THR A 758 16.49 -6.05 -5.37
N HIS A 759 16.45 -5.59 -6.62
CA HIS A 759 17.38 -4.63 -7.19
C HIS A 759 16.66 -3.33 -7.53
N HIS A 760 17.20 -2.24 -7.06
CA HIS A 760 16.83 -0.86 -7.41
C HIS A 760 17.98 -0.24 -8.17
N GLY A 761 17.73 0.24 -9.37
CA GLY A 761 18.67 0.99 -10.20
C GLY A 761 18.92 2.40 -9.67
N GLU A 762 19.79 3.12 -10.33
CA GLU A 762 20.03 4.52 -10.03
C GLU A 762 18.79 5.37 -10.35
N GLU A 763 18.44 6.31 -9.48
CA GLU A 763 17.30 7.21 -9.70
C GLU A 763 17.58 8.61 -9.18
N SER A 764 17.00 9.61 -9.85
CA SER A 764 16.96 10.98 -9.34
C SER A 764 15.78 11.15 -8.37
N ASN A 765 16.01 11.76 -7.23
CA ASN A 765 14.95 12.08 -6.25
C ASN A 765 14.35 13.46 -6.47
N ARG A 766 14.92 14.28 -7.35
CA ARG A 766 14.46 15.66 -7.66
C ARG A 766 14.43 15.86 -9.18
N LEU A 767 13.74 16.90 -9.61
CA LEU A 767 13.64 17.25 -11.04
C LEU A 767 14.99 17.64 -11.66
N ASN A 768 16.00 17.95 -10.85
CA ASN A 768 17.38 18.11 -11.30
C ASN A 768 18.20 16.87 -10.94
N ALA A 769 18.91 16.30 -11.89
CA ALA A 769 19.74 15.11 -11.73
C ALA A 769 21.14 15.40 -11.18
N ALA A 770 21.30 16.45 -10.37
CA ALA A 770 22.57 16.77 -9.72
C ALA A 770 23.04 15.58 -8.84
N PRO A 771 24.35 15.33 -8.69
CA PRO A 771 24.86 14.20 -7.91
C PRO A 771 24.33 14.11 -6.47
N GLY A 772 24.03 15.24 -5.83
CA GLY A 772 23.42 15.29 -4.49
C GLY A 772 21.93 14.89 -4.45
N ASN A 773 21.31 14.67 -5.60
CA ASN A 773 19.91 14.28 -5.72
C ASN A 773 19.73 12.90 -6.38
N THR A 774 20.82 12.22 -6.71
CA THR A 774 20.80 10.94 -7.42
C THR A 774 21.18 9.80 -6.48
N ALA A 775 20.19 8.99 -6.11
CA ALA A 775 20.37 7.79 -5.29
C ALA A 775 21.04 6.67 -6.12
N LYS A 776 22.11 6.08 -5.59
CA LYS A 776 22.85 5.00 -6.26
C LYS A 776 22.08 3.69 -6.21
N ALA A 777 22.29 2.85 -7.22
CA ALA A 777 21.73 1.51 -7.28
C ALA A 777 22.11 0.65 -6.05
N TYR A 778 21.17 -0.18 -5.60
CA TYR A 778 21.38 -1.12 -4.52
C TYR A 778 20.63 -2.44 -4.75
N THR A 779 21.11 -3.48 -4.05
CA THR A 779 20.49 -4.81 -4.08
C THR A 779 20.32 -5.32 -2.67
N LEU A 780 19.11 -5.79 -2.34
CA LEU A 780 18.76 -6.36 -1.04
C LEU A 780 18.44 -7.84 -1.19
N VAL A 781 18.83 -8.63 -0.19
CA VAL A 781 18.53 -10.06 -0.12
C VAL A 781 17.69 -10.33 1.12
N ASN A 782 16.56 -11.02 0.93
CA ASN A 782 15.62 -11.37 1.98
C ASN A 782 15.40 -12.89 2.02
N ALA A 783 15.24 -13.45 3.19
CA ALA A 783 14.99 -14.89 3.37
C ALA A 783 13.90 -15.13 4.41
N ARG A 784 13.11 -16.18 4.21
CA ARG A 784 12.10 -16.63 5.17
C ARG A 784 11.96 -18.15 5.14
N VAL A 785 11.72 -18.75 6.31
CA VAL A 785 11.40 -20.16 6.47
C VAL A 785 10.18 -20.29 7.37
N ASP A 786 9.18 -21.03 6.92
CA ASP A 786 7.93 -21.32 7.63
C ASP A 786 7.83 -22.84 7.86
N LEU A 787 7.57 -23.25 9.09
CA LEU A 787 7.29 -24.63 9.49
C LEU A 787 5.82 -24.74 9.94
N ALA A 788 4.99 -25.30 9.10
CA ALA A 788 3.58 -25.53 9.41
C ALA A 788 3.35 -26.92 10.01
N THR A 789 2.56 -26.97 11.05
CA THR A 789 2.21 -28.18 11.79
C THR A 789 0.82 -28.70 11.35
N PRO A 790 0.51 -29.99 11.58
CA PRO A 790 -0.84 -30.52 11.32
C PRO A 790 -1.95 -29.89 12.19
N SER A 791 -1.58 -29.22 13.27
CA SER A 791 -2.49 -28.55 14.21
C SER A 791 -2.69 -27.07 13.91
N ASN A 792 -2.50 -26.66 12.64
CA ASN A 792 -2.72 -25.30 12.12
C ASN A 792 -1.79 -24.20 12.70
N TRP A 793 -0.70 -24.58 13.37
CA TRP A 793 0.34 -23.66 13.74
C TRP A 793 1.37 -23.52 12.62
N THR A 794 1.83 -22.30 12.40
CA THR A 794 3.01 -22.03 11.57
C THR A 794 4.03 -21.27 12.42
N LEU A 795 5.20 -21.85 12.62
CA LEU A 795 6.35 -21.18 13.20
C LEU A 795 7.23 -20.66 12.07
N TYR A 796 7.75 -19.45 12.17
CA TYR A 796 8.60 -18.90 11.12
C TYR A 796 9.75 -18.07 11.64
N ALA A 797 10.79 -18.00 10.80
CA ALA A 797 11.91 -17.08 10.95
C ALA A 797 12.14 -16.35 9.63
N TYR A 798 12.58 -15.09 9.72
CA TYR A 798 12.89 -14.28 8.54
C TYR A 798 14.14 -13.42 8.78
N GLY A 799 14.77 -13.03 7.68
CA GLY A 799 15.78 -11.98 7.62
C GLY A 799 15.51 -11.06 6.43
N ARG A 800 15.60 -9.77 6.64
CA ARG A 800 15.51 -8.73 5.60
C ARG A 800 16.85 -8.04 5.50
N ASN A 801 17.27 -7.68 4.27
CA ASN A 801 18.58 -7.12 4.00
C ASN A 801 19.71 -7.97 4.66
N ILE A 802 19.66 -9.30 4.52
CA ILE A 802 20.55 -10.24 5.24
C ILE A 802 22.03 -10.06 4.90
N THR A 803 22.34 -9.32 3.84
CA THR A 803 23.69 -8.94 3.43
C THR A 803 24.17 -7.67 4.11
N ASP A 804 23.36 -7.06 4.97
CA ASP A 804 23.60 -5.80 5.68
C ASP A 804 24.08 -4.67 4.77
N LYS A 805 23.44 -4.53 3.61
CA LYS A 805 23.76 -3.49 2.65
C LYS A 805 23.32 -2.13 3.19
N VAL A 806 24.26 -1.21 3.39
CA VAL A 806 23.96 0.20 3.62
C VAL A 806 23.53 0.82 2.29
N TYR A 807 22.36 1.47 2.27
CA TYR A 807 21.81 2.10 1.08
C TYR A 807 21.01 3.36 1.45
N PHE A 808 20.86 4.26 0.49
CA PHE A 808 20.18 5.53 0.66
C PHE A 808 19.06 5.63 -0.39
N PRO A 809 17.80 5.34 -0.01
CA PRO A 809 16.69 5.40 -0.95
C PRO A 809 16.32 6.83 -1.34
N GLU A 810 16.79 7.85 -0.59
CA GLU A 810 16.52 9.24 -0.91
C GLU A 810 17.71 10.12 -0.60
N LEU A 811 17.98 11.03 -1.53
CA LEU A 811 18.93 12.15 -1.42
C LEU A 811 18.23 13.48 -1.67
N ASN A 812 18.55 14.48 -0.86
CA ASN A 812 18.03 15.84 -0.96
C ASN A 812 19.15 16.85 -0.75
N GLY A 813 19.93 17.12 -1.81
CA GLY A 813 21.11 17.95 -1.71
C GLY A 813 22.17 17.37 -0.78
N ALA A 814 22.41 18.03 0.35
CA ALA A 814 23.37 17.58 1.38
C ALA A 814 22.76 16.58 2.39
N ALA A 815 21.47 16.28 2.32
CA ALA A 815 20.78 15.38 3.23
C ALA A 815 20.50 14.03 2.56
N ARG A 816 20.56 12.95 3.33
CA ARG A 816 20.26 11.61 2.86
C ARG A 816 19.39 10.85 3.87
N LEU A 817 18.52 9.99 3.38
CA LEU A 817 17.76 9.06 4.20
C LEU A 817 18.38 7.66 4.10
N VAL A 818 18.75 7.07 5.24
CA VAL A 818 19.31 5.71 5.26
C VAL A 818 18.19 4.66 5.22
N GLY A 819 18.41 3.59 4.46
CA GLY A 819 17.55 2.40 4.46
C GLY A 819 17.77 1.55 5.72
N ALA A 820 16.85 0.61 5.97
CA ALA A 820 16.96 -0.27 7.14
C ALA A 820 18.20 -1.19 7.05
N PRO A 821 18.95 -1.40 8.15
CA PRO A 821 20.02 -2.37 8.23
C PRO A 821 19.49 -3.80 8.15
N ALA A 822 20.35 -4.80 8.28
CA ALA A 822 19.92 -6.18 8.41
C ALA A 822 19.00 -6.35 9.62
N THR A 823 17.81 -6.91 9.39
CA THR A 823 16.82 -7.20 10.44
C THR A 823 16.41 -8.67 10.39
N TYR A 824 16.22 -9.26 11.56
CA TYR A 824 15.83 -10.65 11.72
C TYR A 824 14.65 -10.75 12.67
N GLY A 825 13.83 -11.76 12.51
CA GLY A 825 12.73 -12.00 13.42
C GLY A 825 12.22 -13.43 13.38
N ILE A 826 11.45 -13.76 14.40
CA ILE A 826 10.74 -15.03 14.56
C ILE A 826 9.28 -14.75 14.85
N GLY A 827 8.40 -15.66 14.50
CA GLY A 827 7.00 -15.52 14.82
C GLY A 827 6.27 -16.86 14.82
N ALA A 828 5.05 -16.77 15.31
CA ALA A 828 4.10 -17.88 15.32
C ALA A 828 2.74 -17.39 14.81
N ARG A 829 2.09 -18.22 14.03
CA ARG A 829 0.74 -18.00 13.51
C ARG A 829 -0.12 -19.23 13.81
N PHE A 830 -1.35 -19.00 14.14
CA PHE A 830 -2.40 -20.01 14.30
C PHE A 830 -3.58 -19.67 13.41
N ASP A 831 -4.07 -20.63 12.64
CA ASP A 831 -5.26 -20.51 11.78
C ASP A 831 -6.31 -21.55 12.23
N PHE A 832 -7.59 -21.18 12.21
CA PHE A 832 -8.69 -22.12 12.59
C PHE A 832 -9.94 -21.88 11.75
#